data_e85e0cf807428a0db3fe5380a412dc58
#
_entry.id   e85e0cf807428a0db3fe5380a412dc58
#
_cell.length_a   1.000
_cell.length_b   1.000
_cell.length_c   1.000
_cell.angle_alpha   90.00
_cell.angle_beta   90.00
_cell.angle_gamma   90.00
#
_symmetry.space_group_name_H-M   'P 1'
#
loop_
_entity.id
_entity.type
_entity.pdbx_description
1 polymer ?
#
loop_
_entity_poly.entity_id
_entity_poly.type
_entity_poly.pdbx_seq_one_letter_code
_entity_poly.pdbx_strand_id
1 'polypeptide(L)'
;VIDKNRRDLAYNYLGIGDETSDHDLGPSDYSRKQQLADIEKELTDPSAFVGMEMQRATEALVAAKLTRELELPRADVEGRLLRAVRLADDGGTHRQQLTARYETLWTAFWWFDDIKAVVDGYDGFEALVIGSEHATNLEMLCNLAQLLFNAVIHGHLTSEQVGLQPRVARLSSRLSELASDSGRPNNALEARTSLLTIQVNEALTAGEPERLASLWPQFGDILAKADGLGEFDAKRVTRLIEVFGPVAGKDRGYRDLVDQVSDFVAKRTGESQGALVLLNRANQLDFDENMEMIRLLGKAARLLSKKEHAEDLVRAQALLAVAYRSAGLLWAARASSTSAAATLFIEAEEGGELPATIFPTLMNAAWQAVELKHFPEVLQTVQVARGCLNSLPFDDESAKRAAEQLQDFDMVLACQLANLSLEEVPRLEMIPDILRGLGLNHSRLTLLYMLGYEDLLREEGWIPESESAQDVKSFFNQLAGQPAGDARWRPAIFNDQNEQVSATSVLGVQVNVTHEPTDTGITVAEAIVGTVEAFFATAFELDAFAHVERFDVNVVDANITRLEVTVDIDRMRATVRWPNGVYPGSPPVYGDFLNMLLEVAAIIFSATCRARNFEEVATRLFKTDAAMDRVAMIGSLCISRQRIFGGVSRLSSWDKHSPKRFEAKPDRPHVEREPQPTKADTQAKGEVHEETEFPKLTDHRRSEERR
;
A
#
# COMPACT_ATOMS: atom_id res chain seq x y z
N VAL A 1 -30.72 -1.54 4.52
CA VAL A 1 -29.60 -2.35 4.99
C VAL A 1 -28.33 -1.57 4.72
N ILE A 2 -27.73 -1.00 5.77
CA ILE A 2 -26.46 -0.28 5.65
C ILE A 2 -25.39 -1.34 5.43
N ASP A 3 -24.57 -1.15 4.39
CA ASP A 3 -23.54 -2.08 3.98
C ASP A 3 -22.52 -2.32 5.13
N LYS A 4 -22.06 -3.56 5.29
CA LYS A 4 -21.10 -3.99 6.33
C LYS A 4 -19.83 -3.11 6.32
N ASN A 5 -19.39 -2.68 5.14
CA ASN A 5 -18.26 -1.75 4.96
C ASN A 5 -18.43 -0.38 5.64
N ARG A 6 -19.65 -0.02 6.04
CA ARG A 6 -19.93 1.24 6.75
C ARG A 6 -19.91 1.08 8.25
N ARG A 7 -20.17 -0.11 8.76
CA ARG A 7 -19.84 -0.42 10.16
C ARG A 7 -18.34 -0.30 10.38
N ASP A 8 -17.55 -0.86 9.48
CA ASP A 8 -16.09 -0.80 9.55
C ASP A 8 -15.58 0.64 9.47
N LEU A 9 -16.21 1.51 8.66
CA LEU A 9 -15.94 2.95 8.64
C LEU A 9 -16.31 3.65 9.97
N ALA A 10 -17.42 3.25 10.60
CA ALA A 10 -17.82 3.78 11.90
C ALA A 10 -16.89 3.29 13.02
N TYR A 11 -16.45 2.05 12.99
CA TYR A 11 -15.46 1.49 13.92
C TYR A 11 -14.10 2.18 13.76
N ASN A 12 -13.62 2.37 12.54
CA ASN A 12 -12.41 3.13 12.25
C ASN A 12 -12.53 4.61 12.65
N TYR A 13 -13.70 5.22 12.43
CA TYR A 13 -14.00 6.58 12.85
C TYR A 13 -13.98 6.76 14.37
N LEU A 14 -14.29 5.71 15.13
CA LEU A 14 -14.28 5.71 16.59
C LEU A 14 -12.91 5.30 17.17
N GLY A 15 -11.94 4.93 16.33
CA GLY A 15 -10.64 4.40 16.78
C GLY A 15 -10.77 3.02 17.45
N ILE A 16 -11.83 2.28 17.13
CA ILE A 16 -12.05 0.91 17.54
C ILE A 16 -11.45 0.06 16.42
N GLY A 17 -10.33 -0.64 16.70
CA GLY A 17 -9.63 -1.43 15.71
C GLY A 17 -10.47 -2.54 15.09
N ASP A 18 -10.02 -3.00 13.95
CA ASP A 18 -10.53 -4.07 13.11
C ASP A 18 -10.75 -5.39 13.88
N GLU A 19 -11.87 -5.52 14.58
CA GLU A 19 -12.31 -6.80 15.12
C GLU A 19 -13.81 -6.98 14.82
N THR A 20 -14.11 -7.26 13.55
CA THR A 20 -15.39 -7.82 13.16
C THR A 20 -15.20 -9.29 12.87
N SER A 21 -15.44 -10.14 13.82
CA SER A 21 -15.89 -11.49 13.51
C SER A 21 -16.44 -12.19 14.73
N ASP A 22 -17.45 -12.97 14.48
CA ASP A 22 -17.97 -14.09 15.27
C ASP A 22 -17.45 -14.20 16.73
N HIS A 23 -18.27 -13.75 17.65
CA HIS A 23 -18.53 -14.17 19.03
C HIS A 23 -17.39 -14.74 19.92
N ASP A 24 -16.17 -14.85 19.45
CA ASP A 24 -15.03 -15.13 20.30
C ASP A 24 -14.40 -13.82 20.77
N LEU A 25 -14.58 -13.52 22.08
CA LEU A 25 -14.08 -12.34 22.73
C LEU A 25 -12.55 -12.29 22.65
N GLY A 26 -12.01 -11.27 21.97
CA GLY A 26 -10.58 -11.00 21.98
C GLY A 26 -10.08 -10.51 23.35
N PRO A 27 -8.75 -10.47 23.58
CA PRO A 27 -8.17 -9.97 24.85
C PRO A 27 -8.67 -8.57 25.25
N SER A 28 -8.92 -7.69 24.27
CA SER A 28 -9.49 -6.35 24.49
C SER A 28 -10.92 -6.37 25.02
N ASP A 29 -11.72 -7.34 24.63
CA ASP A 29 -13.11 -7.46 25.06
C ASP A 29 -13.22 -7.97 26.50
N TYR A 30 -12.30 -8.83 26.93
CA TYR A 30 -12.20 -9.19 28.33
C TYR A 30 -11.90 -7.97 29.22
N SER A 31 -10.99 -7.11 28.78
CA SER A 31 -10.69 -5.85 29.48
C SER A 31 -11.88 -4.91 29.51
N ARG A 32 -12.59 -4.73 28.37
CA ARG A 32 -13.81 -3.92 28.27
C ARG A 32 -14.93 -4.46 29.16
N LYS A 33 -15.12 -5.79 29.20
CA LYS A 33 -16.11 -6.42 30.09
C LYS A 33 -15.80 -6.19 31.56
N GLN A 34 -14.52 -6.32 31.94
CA GLN A 34 -14.11 -6.06 33.32
C GLN A 34 -14.36 -4.60 33.69
N GLN A 35 -13.95 -3.67 32.81
CA GLN A 35 -14.18 -2.23 33.01
C GLN A 35 -15.66 -1.91 33.12
N LEU A 36 -16.52 -2.47 32.27
CA LEU A 36 -17.96 -2.31 32.35
C LEU A 36 -18.51 -2.81 33.68
N ALA A 37 -18.09 -3.98 34.16
CA ALA A 37 -18.53 -4.54 35.42
C ALA A 37 -18.13 -3.68 36.63
N ASP A 38 -16.92 -3.12 36.63
CA ASP A 38 -16.41 -2.27 37.67
C ASP A 38 -17.20 -0.93 37.72
N ILE A 39 -17.43 -0.29 36.55
CA ILE A 39 -18.23 0.93 36.47
C ILE A 39 -19.69 0.66 36.91
N GLU A 40 -20.31 -0.43 36.50
CA GLU A 40 -21.69 -0.77 36.89
C GLU A 40 -21.79 -1.00 38.39
N LYS A 41 -20.80 -1.62 39.02
CA LYS A 41 -20.70 -1.80 40.45
C LYS A 41 -20.67 -0.45 41.18
N GLU A 42 -19.86 0.50 40.71
CA GLU A 42 -19.79 1.84 41.28
C GLU A 42 -21.08 2.63 41.07
N LEU A 43 -21.67 2.57 39.86
CA LEU A 43 -22.92 3.27 39.56
C LEU A 43 -24.12 2.78 40.40
N THR A 44 -24.09 1.54 40.89
CA THR A 44 -25.13 0.95 41.75
C THR A 44 -24.91 1.27 43.23
N ASP A 45 -23.72 1.74 43.62
CA ASP A 45 -23.45 2.17 45.00
C ASP A 45 -23.89 3.62 45.20
N PRO A 46 -24.91 3.88 46.06
CA PRO A 46 -25.39 5.24 46.31
C PRO A 46 -24.33 6.17 46.94
N SER A 47 -23.31 5.61 47.59
CA SER A 47 -22.26 6.37 48.27
C SER A 47 -21.07 6.73 47.39
N ALA A 48 -20.86 6.02 46.26
CA ALA A 48 -19.68 6.16 45.43
C ALA A 48 -19.51 7.55 44.77
N PHE A 49 -20.63 8.24 44.50
CA PHE A 49 -20.64 9.52 43.80
C PHE A 49 -21.27 10.67 44.58
N VAL A 50 -21.30 10.62 45.89
CA VAL A 50 -21.84 11.73 46.69
C VAL A 50 -21.01 12.99 46.47
N GLY A 51 -21.63 14.06 45.94
CA GLY A 51 -20.97 15.30 45.56
C GLY A 51 -20.11 15.23 44.28
N MET A 52 -20.21 14.13 43.50
CA MET A 52 -19.48 13.91 42.25
C MET A 52 -20.46 13.60 41.12
N GLU A 53 -21.56 14.31 41.01
CA GLU A 53 -22.64 14.08 40.06
C GLU A 53 -22.15 14.14 38.59
N MET A 54 -21.23 15.07 38.29
CA MET A 54 -20.60 15.17 36.93
C MET A 54 -19.79 13.93 36.58
N GLN A 55 -19.04 13.37 37.54
CA GLN A 55 -18.29 12.14 37.30
C GLN A 55 -19.24 10.96 37.10
N ARG A 56 -20.29 10.87 37.89
CA ARG A 56 -21.34 9.85 37.76
C ARG A 56 -21.98 9.86 36.38
N ALA A 57 -22.25 11.05 35.83
CA ALA A 57 -22.76 11.19 34.45
C ALA A 57 -21.75 10.73 33.40
N THR A 58 -20.46 11.04 33.62
CA THR A 58 -19.38 10.56 32.73
C THR A 58 -19.28 9.04 32.73
N GLU A 59 -19.21 8.41 33.91
CA GLU A 59 -19.09 6.95 34.04
C GLU A 59 -20.32 6.23 33.47
N ALA A 60 -21.51 6.79 33.63
CA ALA A 60 -22.71 6.23 33.01
C ALA A 60 -22.64 6.26 31.45
N LEU A 61 -22.08 7.31 30.88
CA LEU A 61 -21.87 7.39 29.42
C LEU A 61 -20.79 6.42 28.95
N VAL A 62 -19.70 6.27 29.69
CA VAL A 62 -18.65 5.28 29.40
C VAL A 62 -19.23 3.88 29.45
N ALA A 63 -20.03 3.53 30.48
CA ALA A 63 -20.71 2.22 30.55
C ALA A 63 -21.62 1.97 29.35
N ALA A 64 -22.35 2.99 28.86
CA ALA A 64 -23.19 2.86 27.68
C ALA A 64 -22.36 2.60 26.39
N LYS A 65 -21.24 3.30 26.24
CA LYS A 65 -20.32 3.11 25.11
C LYS A 65 -19.68 1.72 25.12
N LEU A 66 -19.15 1.28 26.27
CA LEU A 66 -18.59 -0.07 26.41
C LEU A 66 -19.64 -1.15 26.12
N THR A 67 -20.89 -0.94 26.52
CA THR A 67 -21.99 -1.89 26.23
C THR A 67 -22.23 -2.02 24.73
N ARG A 68 -22.20 -0.89 24.01
CA ARG A 68 -22.31 -0.83 22.56
C ARG A 68 -21.12 -1.50 21.87
N GLU A 69 -19.91 -1.19 22.31
CA GLU A 69 -18.65 -1.75 21.76
C GLU A 69 -18.54 -3.27 21.97
N LEU A 70 -19.12 -3.79 23.04
CA LEU A 70 -19.25 -5.21 23.32
C LEU A 70 -20.44 -5.88 22.58
N GLU A 71 -21.09 -5.14 21.68
CA GLU A 71 -22.26 -5.60 20.90
C GLU A 71 -23.37 -6.27 21.76
N LEU A 72 -23.55 -5.77 22.97
CA LEU A 72 -24.58 -6.28 23.86
C LEU A 72 -25.99 -5.95 23.32
N PRO A 73 -27.06 -6.64 23.78
CA PRO A 73 -28.40 -6.45 23.25
C PRO A 73 -28.85 -5.00 23.22
N ARG A 74 -29.55 -4.58 22.15
CA ARG A 74 -30.04 -3.20 21.94
C ARG A 74 -30.71 -2.62 23.18
N ALA A 75 -31.55 -3.41 23.84
CA ALA A 75 -32.26 -2.92 25.07
C ALA A 75 -31.28 -2.54 26.18
N ASP A 76 -30.15 -3.25 26.33
CA ASP A 76 -29.14 -2.97 27.34
C ASP A 76 -28.38 -1.68 27.01
N VAL A 77 -28.03 -1.49 25.72
CA VAL A 77 -27.36 -0.28 25.21
C VAL A 77 -28.28 0.95 25.40
N GLU A 78 -29.52 0.87 24.93
CA GLU A 78 -30.52 1.95 25.06
C GLU A 78 -30.83 2.28 26.53
N GLY A 79 -30.96 1.25 27.35
CA GLY A 79 -31.19 1.44 28.81
C GLY A 79 -30.06 2.22 29.49
N ARG A 80 -28.80 1.92 29.14
CA ARG A 80 -27.63 2.64 29.68
C ARG A 80 -27.48 4.04 29.09
N LEU A 81 -27.76 4.24 27.81
CA LEU A 81 -27.78 5.58 27.19
C LEU A 81 -28.85 6.47 27.84
N LEU A 82 -30.06 5.96 28.05
CA LEU A 82 -31.12 6.69 28.75
C LEU A 82 -30.76 7.01 30.22
N ARG A 83 -30.06 6.11 30.91
CA ARG A 83 -29.49 6.36 32.23
C ARG A 83 -28.45 7.48 32.18
N ALA A 84 -27.53 7.46 31.20
CA ALA A 84 -26.52 8.50 31.04
C ALA A 84 -27.17 9.88 30.78
N VAL A 85 -28.20 9.93 29.93
CA VAL A 85 -28.97 11.18 29.69
C VAL A 85 -29.59 11.71 30.99
N ARG A 86 -30.28 10.85 31.76
CA ARG A 86 -30.90 11.27 33.03
C ARG A 86 -29.86 11.79 34.04
N LEU A 87 -28.74 11.07 34.20
CA LEU A 87 -27.69 11.51 35.14
C LEU A 87 -27.01 12.80 34.70
N ALA A 88 -26.85 13.00 33.39
CA ALA A 88 -26.35 14.26 32.84
C ALA A 88 -27.35 15.42 33.08
N ASP A 89 -28.65 15.17 33.00
CA ASP A 89 -29.67 16.17 33.30
C ASP A 89 -29.74 16.51 34.81
N ASP A 90 -29.59 15.51 35.66
CA ASP A 90 -29.70 15.68 37.11
C ASP A 90 -28.54 16.48 37.73
N GLY A 91 -27.32 16.34 37.22
CA GLY A 91 -26.13 16.96 37.82
C GLY A 91 -24.92 17.14 36.91
N GLY A 92 -25.07 16.86 35.64
CA GLY A 92 -23.98 17.04 34.67
C GLY A 92 -23.87 18.47 34.15
N THR A 93 -22.75 18.74 33.50
CA THR A 93 -22.54 19.98 32.74
C THR A 93 -23.41 20.01 31.48
N HIS A 94 -23.65 21.20 30.93
CA HIS A 94 -24.35 21.34 29.64
C HIS A 94 -23.68 20.51 28.53
N ARG A 95 -22.35 20.44 28.50
CA ARG A 95 -21.60 19.61 27.53
C ARG A 95 -21.91 18.11 27.69
N GLN A 96 -22.00 17.61 28.92
CA GLN A 96 -22.36 16.21 29.19
C GLN A 96 -23.81 15.91 28.79
N GLN A 97 -24.73 16.85 29.01
CA GLN A 97 -26.12 16.71 28.53
C GLN A 97 -26.21 16.61 27.03
N LEU A 98 -25.45 17.45 26.29
CA LEU A 98 -25.37 17.38 24.83
C LEU A 98 -24.74 16.08 24.38
N THR A 99 -23.60 15.69 24.98
CA THR A 99 -22.87 14.48 24.57
C THR A 99 -23.69 13.20 24.77
N ALA A 100 -24.41 13.07 25.88
CA ALA A 100 -25.24 11.89 26.15
C ALA A 100 -26.38 11.74 25.12
N ARG A 101 -27.05 12.85 24.78
CA ARG A 101 -28.11 12.84 23.75
C ARG A 101 -27.55 12.60 22.33
N TYR A 102 -26.44 13.23 22.02
CA TYR A 102 -25.74 13.00 20.75
C TYR A 102 -25.39 11.52 20.57
N GLU A 103 -24.75 10.88 21.56
CA GLU A 103 -24.40 9.47 21.54
C GLU A 103 -25.63 8.56 21.41
N THR A 104 -26.78 8.95 21.96
CA THR A 104 -28.02 8.20 21.78
C THR A 104 -28.44 8.17 20.29
N LEU A 105 -28.49 9.33 19.65
CA LEU A 105 -28.85 9.43 18.22
C LEU A 105 -27.80 8.81 17.29
N TRP A 106 -26.52 9.04 17.62
CA TRP A 106 -25.39 8.45 16.90
C TRP A 106 -25.41 6.92 16.93
N THR A 107 -25.66 6.34 18.12
CA THR A 107 -25.77 4.90 18.29
C THR A 107 -26.97 4.33 17.57
N ALA A 108 -28.11 4.98 17.60
CA ALA A 108 -29.30 4.54 16.87
C ALA A 108 -29.02 4.41 15.37
N PHE A 109 -28.28 5.33 14.77
CA PHE A 109 -27.93 5.26 13.35
C PHE A 109 -26.93 4.13 13.04
N TRP A 110 -25.77 4.13 13.70
CA TRP A 110 -24.64 3.30 13.30
C TRP A 110 -24.72 1.84 13.78
N TRP A 111 -25.33 1.60 14.96
CA TRP A 111 -25.42 0.24 15.50
C TRP A 111 -26.78 -0.42 15.26
N PHE A 112 -27.82 0.37 15.13
CA PHE A 112 -29.18 -0.18 15.05
C PHE A 112 -29.89 0.12 13.73
N ASP A 113 -29.22 0.78 12.77
CA ASP A 113 -29.78 1.18 11.49
C ASP A 113 -31.10 2.00 11.62
N ASP A 114 -31.28 2.64 12.78
CA ASP A 114 -32.51 3.35 13.12
C ASP A 114 -32.45 4.82 12.68
N ILE A 115 -32.51 5.03 11.34
CA ILE A 115 -32.50 6.36 10.71
C ILE A 115 -33.67 7.20 11.26
N LYS A 116 -34.81 6.55 11.52
CA LYS A 116 -36.00 7.26 12.01
C LYS A 116 -35.77 7.89 13.37
N ALA A 117 -35.09 7.22 14.27
CA ALA A 117 -34.73 7.77 15.59
C ALA A 117 -33.92 9.08 15.46
N VAL A 118 -33.00 9.15 14.47
CA VAL A 118 -32.23 10.37 14.18
C VAL A 118 -33.13 11.48 13.66
N VAL A 119 -34.02 11.19 12.71
CA VAL A 119 -34.95 12.16 12.14
C VAL A 119 -35.87 12.75 13.21
N ASP A 120 -36.44 11.88 14.07
CA ASP A 120 -37.34 12.25 15.12
C ASP A 120 -36.64 13.01 16.27
N GLY A 121 -35.39 12.67 16.57
CA GLY A 121 -34.62 13.29 17.67
C GLY A 121 -33.87 14.57 17.28
N TYR A 122 -33.66 14.83 15.96
CA TYR A 122 -32.85 15.94 15.49
C TYR A 122 -33.33 17.32 15.99
N ASP A 123 -34.59 17.65 15.83
CA ASP A 123 -35.14 18.97 16.21
C ASP A 123 -35.07 19.20 17.74
N GLY A 124 -35.24 18.13 18.52
CA GLY A 124 -35.05 18.20 19.99
C GLY A 124 -33.60 18.47 20.37
N PHE A 125 -32.64 17.86 19.65
CA PHE A 125 -31.22 18.12 19.88
C PHE A 125 -30.81 19.52 19.34
N GLU A 126 -31.31 19.92 18.16
CA GLU A 126 -31.07 21.25 17.60
C GLU A 126 -31.49 22.36 18.59
N ALA A 127 -32.69 22.25 19.20
CA ALA A 127 -33.19 23.23 20.15
C ALA A 127 -32.26 23.46 21.37
N LEU A 128 -31.49 22.43 21.77
CA LEU A 128 -30.54 22.50 22.87
C LEU A 128 -29.21 23.15 22.48
N VAL A 129 -28.81 23.05 21.19
CA VAL A 129 -27.43 23.39 20.80
C VAL A 129 -27.35 24.61 19.87
N ILE A 130 -28.44 24.96 19.13
CA ILE A 130 -28.38 26.01 18.09
C ILE A 130 -28.03 27.39 18.64
N GLY A 131 -28.38 27.69 19.88
CA GLY A 131 -28.02 28.91 20.58
C GLY A 131 -26.60 28.96 21.15
N SER A 132 -25.83 27.87 21.02
CA SER A 132 -24.46 27.82 21.57
C SER A 132 -23.55 28.85 20.92
N GLU A 133 -22.66 29.44 21.74
CA GLU A 133 -21.54 30.29 21.27
C GLU A 133 -20.28 29.49 20.94
N HIS A 134 -20.27 28.20 21.20
CA HIS A 134 -19.14 27.29 20.96
C HIS A 134 -19.38 26.45 19.72
N ALA A 135 -18.54 26.62 18.70
CA ALA A 135 -18.60 25.87 17.44
C ALA A 135 -18.48 24.34 17.66
N THR A 136 -17.72 23.90 18.67
CA THR A 136 -17.59 22.49 19.05
C THR A 136 -18.90 21.85 19.54
N ASN A 137 -19.86 22.62 20.00
CA ASN A 137 -21.20 22.10 20.30
C ASN A 137 -22.03 21.95 19.03
N LEU A 138 -21.95 22.93 18.11
CA LEU A 138 -22.60 22.86 16.81
C LEU A 138 -22.04 21.76 15.92
N GLU A 139 -20.81 21.36 16.15
CA GLU A 139 -20.21 20.21 15.44
C GLU A 139 -21.02 18.93 15.63
N MET A 140 -21.53 18.67 16.84
CA MET A 140 -22.39 17.51 17.07
C MET A 140 -23.67 17.56 16.22
N LEU A 141 -24.27 18.75 16.10
CA LEU A 141 -25.42 18.93 15.22
C LEU A 141 -25.05 18.79 13.74
N CYS A 142 -23.88 19.28 13.35
CA CYS A 142 -23.29 19.08 12.01
C CYS A 142 -23.16 17.59 11.67
N ASN A 143 -22.63 16.79 12.61
CA ASN A 143 -22.47 15.36 12.42
C ASN A 143 -23.85 14.66 12.28
N LEU A 144 -24.85 15.05 13.07
CA LEU A 144 -26.22 14.53 12.89
C LEU A 144 -26.82 14.95 11.52
N ALA A 145 -26.57 16.18 11.07
CA ALA A 145 -26.98 16.61 9.74
C ALA A 145 -26.32 15.77 8.63
N GLN A 146 -25.03 15.41 8.80
CA GLN A 146 -24.35 14.51 7.86
C GLN A 146 -25.01 13.12 7.80
N LEU A 147 -25.53 12.59 8.91
CA LEU A 147 -26.30 11.34 8.89
C LEU A 147 -27.59 11.48 8.06
N LEU A 148 -28.26 12.64 8.11
CA LEU A 148 -29.43 12.90 7.29
C LEU A 148 -29.08 13.03 5.82
N PHE A 149 -27.98 13.73 5.46
CA PHE A 149 -27.44 13.75 4.10
C PHE A 149 -27.13 12.35 3.60
N ASN A 150 -26.48 11.54 4.42
CA ASN A 150 -26.14 10.17 4.09
C ASN A 150 -27.41 9.33 3.77
N ALA A 151 -28.45 9.46 4.59
CA ALA A 151 -29.70 8.77 4.36
C ALA A 151 -30.37 9.18 3.02
N VAL A 152 -30.23 10.45 2.62
CA VAL A 152 -30.76 10.95 1.34
C VAL A 152 -29.90 10.49 0.16
N ILE A 153 -28.58 10.63 0.25
CA ILE A 153 -27.64 10.22 -0.83
C ILE A 153 -27.79 8.73 -1.17
N HIS A 154 -28.04 7.91 -0.15
CA HIS A 154 -28.24 6.47 -0.34
C HIS A 154 -29.68 6.06 -0.62
N GLY A 155 -30.57 7.02 -0.78
CA GLY A 155 -31.96 6.75 -1.16
C GLY A 155 -32.81 6.07 -0.06
N HIS A 156 -32.37 6.08 1.20
CA HIS A 156 -33.16 5.53 2.30
C HIS A 156 -34.37 6.40 2.62
N LEU A 157 -34.22 7.73 2.53
CA LEU A 157 -35.28 8.70 2.75
C LEU A 157 -35.13 9.84 1.73
N THR A 158 -36.23 10.57 1.46
CA THR A 158 -36.17 11.77 0.62
C THR A 158 -35.79 13.01 1.47
N SER A 159 -35.28 14.06 0.81
CA SER A 159 -34.92 15.33 1.45
C SER A 159 -36.12 15.95 2.21
N GLU A 160 -37.33 15.78 1.69
CA GLU A 160 -38.56 16.25 2.35
C GLU A 160 -38.91 15.44 3.59
N GLN A 161 -38.72 14.08 3.54
CA GLN A 161 -39.01 13.22 4.70
C GLN A 161 -38.11 13.51 5.89
N VAL A 162 -36.85 13.88 5.63
CA VAL A 162 -35.90 14.26 6.70
C VAL A 162 -35.92 15.76 7.02
N GLY A 163 -36.72 16.56 6.31
CA GLY A 163 -36.76 18.02 6.50
C GLY A 163 -35.40 18.68 6.31
N LEU A 164 -34.59 18.20 5.35
CA LEU A 164 -33.16 18.52 5.23
C LEU A 164 -32.94 20.03 5.04
N GLN A 165 -33.60 20.65 4.06
CA GLN A 165 -33.36 22.04 3.66
C GLN A 165 -33.57 23.05 4.83
N PRO A 166 -34.70 23.06 5.57
CA PRO A 166 -34.87 24.00 6.67
C PRO A 166 -33.91 23.76 7.83
N ARG A 167 -33.53 22.51 8.13
CA ARG A 167 -32.56 22.16 9.18
C ARG A 167 -31.16 22.67 8.82
N VAL A 168 -30.73 22.41 7.60
CA VAL A 168 -29.42 22.85 7.09
C VAL A 168 -29.34 24.37 7.00
N ALA A 169 -30.41 25.06 6.56
CA ALA A 169 -30.43 26.52 6.50
C ALA A 169 -30.24 27.17 7.89
N ARG A 170 -30.94 26.67 8.92
CA ARG A 170 -30.77 27.17 10.31
C ARG A 170 -29.35 26.95 10.82
N LEU A 171 -28.82 25.72 10.65
CA LEU A 171 -27.47 25.37 11.08
C LEU A 171 -26.42 26.22 10.36
N SER A 172 -26.50 26.35 9.03
CA SER A 172 -25.58 27.14 8.22
C SER A 172 -25.60 28.62 8.56
N SER A 173 -26.79 29.19 8.87
CA SER A 173 -26.92 30.57 9.35
C SER A 173 -26.16 30.78 10.66
N ARG A 174 -26.33 29.87 11.63
CA ARG A 174 -25.64 29.97 12.94
C ARG A 174 -24.15 29.77 12.80
N LEU A 175 -23.69 28.80 12.01
CA LEU A 175 -22.27 28.57 11.74
C LEU A 175 -21.62 29.80 11.05
N SER A 176 -22.34 30.46 10.14
CA SER A 176 -21.84 31.66 9.45
C SER A 176 -21.68 32.85 10.41
N GLU A 177 -22.57 33.00 11.38
CA GLU A 177 -22.42 34.00 12.43
C GLU A 177 -21.14 33.78 13.25
N LEU A 178 -20.92 32.53 13.74
CA LEU A 178 -19.73 32.18 14.52
C LEU A 178 -18.45 32.29 13.69
N ALA A 179 -18.48 31.88 12.41
CA ALA A 179 -17.35 31.95 11.50
C ALA A 179 -16.88 33.40 11.23
N SER A 180 -17.77 34.40 11.45
CA SER A 180 -17.47 35.83 11.28
C SER A 180 -16.92 36.48 12.55
N ASP A 181 -16.83 35.77 13.68
CA ASP A 181 -16.38 36.31 14.94
C ASP A 181 -14.85 36.38 15.03
N SER A 182 -14.30 37.53 14.69
CA SER A 182 -12.84 37.79 14.75
C SER A 182 -12.27 37.84 16.17
N GLY A 183 -13.13 37.99 17.18
CA GLY A 183 -12.70 38.01 18.59
C GLY A 183 -12.34 36.64 19.14
N ARG A 184 -12.79 35.57 18.48
CA ARG A 184 -12.55 34.18 18.88
C ARG A 184 -12.06 33.35 17.68
N PRO A 185 -10.80 33.53 17.24
CA PRO A 185 -10.29 32.97 15.97
C PRO A 185 -10.36 31.44 15.88
N ASN A 186 -10.07 30.69 16.97
CA ASN A 186 -10.21 29.23 16.98
C ASN A 186 -11.67 28.82 16.76
N ASN A 187 -12.61 29.42 17.51
CA ASN A 187 -14.03 29.15 17.40
C ASN A 187 -14.58 29.48 16.01
N ALA A 188 -14.10 30.58 15.42
CA ALA A 188 -14.48 30.98 14.07
C ALA A 188 -13.99 30.00 13.00
N LEU A 189 -12.76 29.48 13.12
CA LEU A 189 -12.25 28.44 12.19
C LEU A 189 -12.97 27.12 12.35
N GLU A 190 -13.29 26.71 13.60
CA GLU A 190 -14.09 25.51 13.87
C GLU A 190 -15.50 25.63 13.23
N ALA A 191 -16.16 26.78 13.40
CA ALA A 191 -17.43 27.06 12.75
C ALA A 191 -17.34 27.05 11.23
N ARG A 192 -16.26 27.65 10.67
CA ARG A 192 -16.00 27.66 9.22
C ARG A 192 -15.80 26.26 8.69
N THR A 193 -15.04 25.41 9.39
CA THR A 193 -14.84 24.00 9.01
C THR A 193 -16.16 23.25 8.96
N SER A 194 -17.02 23.41 9.99
CA SER A 194 -18.36 22.81 10.02
C SER A 194 -19.23 23.29 8.87
N LEU A 195 -19.21 24.60 8.58
CA LEU A 195 -19.98 25.20 7.48
C LEU A 195 -19.55 24.63 6.13
N LEU A 196 -18.23 24.55 5.86
CA LEU A 196 -17.71 23.96 4.63
C LEU A 196 -18.09 22.48 4.51
N THR A 197 -18.06 21.72 5.62
CA THR A 197 -18.50 20.30 5.63
C THR A 197 -19.96 20.17 5.20
N ILE A 198 -20.83 21.02 5.69
CA ILE A 198 -22.26 21.05 5.27
C ILE A 198 -22.37 21.40 3.78
N GLN A 199 -21.64 22.40 3.32
CA GLN A 199 -21.64 22.80 1.89
C GLN A 199 -21.14 21.69 0.96
N VAL A 200 -20.16 20.88 1.38
CA VAL A 200 -19.69 19.70 0.65
C VAL A 200 -20.85 18.69 0.55
N ASN A 201 -21.54 18.37 1.67
CA ASN A 201 -22.66 17.45 1.64
C ASN A 201 -23.84 17.97 0.77
N GLU A 202 -24.11 19.26 0.79
CA GLU A 202 -25.10 19.88 -0.13
C GLU A 202 -24.70 19.69 -1.58
N ALA A 203 -23.46 19.99 -1.94
CA ALA A 203 -22.96 19.85 -3.31
C ALA A 203 -22.99 18.38 -3.79
N LEU A 204 -22.65 17.43 -2.93
CA LEU A 204 -22.74 16.00 -3.21
C LEU A 204 -24.19 15.55 -3.42
N THR A 205 -25.11 15.99 -2.56
CA THR A 205 -26.54 15.64 -2.66
C THR A 205 -27.18 16.23 -3.90
N ALA A 206 -26.75 17.42 -4.32
CA ALA A 206 -27.24 18.10 -5.51
C ALA A 206 -26.58 17.60 -6.80
N GLY A 207 -25.47 16.82 -6.71
CA GLY A 207 -24.71 16.37 -7.88
C GLY A 207 -23.98 17.52 -8.59
N GLU A 208 -23.44 18.50 -7.84
CA GLU A 208 -22.78 19.72 -8.33
C GLU A 208 -21.25 19.62 -8.25
N PRO A 209 -20.54 18.94 -9.17
CA PRO A 209 -19.09 18.71 -9.08
C PRO A 209 -18.27 20.01 -9.12
N GLU A 210 -18.71 21.01 -9.89
CA GLU A 210 -18.00 22.30 -9.95
C GLU A 210 -18.06 23.06 -8.62
N ARG A 211 -19.21 23.02 -7.94
CA ARG A 211 -19.36 23.58 -6.59
C ARG A 211 -18.47 22.83 -5.60
N LEU A 212 -18.46 21.50 -5.66
CA LEU A 212 -17.62 20.66 -4.83
C LEU A 212 -16.13 21.01 -5.01
N ALA A 213 -15.65 21.08 -6.25
CA ALA A 213 -14.25 21.45 -6.55
C ALA A 213 -13.87 22.83 -5.99
N SER A 214 -14.82 23.78 -5.92
CA SER A 214 -14.57 25.13 -5.38
C SER A 214 -14.42 25.19 -3.84
N LEU A 215 -14.81 24.12 -3.13
CA LEU A 215 -14.76 24.07 -1.67
C LEU A 215 -13.41 23.61 -1.13
N TRP A 216 -12.69 22.75 -1.85
CA TRP A 216 -11.41 22.20 -1.39
C TRP A 216 -10.35 23.26 -1.06
N PRO A 217 -10.12 24.28 -1.91
CA PRO A 217 -9.18 25.34 -1.58
C PRO A 217 -9.53 26.13 -0.31
N GLN A 218 -10.84 26.22 0.03
CA GLN A 218 -11.28 26.91 1.23
C GLN A 218 -10.90 26.17 2.52
N PHE A 219 -10.83 24.82 2.49
CA PHE A 219 -10.24 24.06 3.60
C PHE A 219 -8.72 24.32 3.72
N GLY A 220 -8.02 24.44 2.61
CA GLY A 220 -6.61 24.88 2.62
C GLY A 220 -6.40 26.24 3.26
N ASP A 221 -7.29 27.21 3.00
CA ASP A 221 -7.28 28.52 3.64
C ASP A 221 -7.52 28.44 5.16
N ILE A 222 -8.35 27.46 5.62
CA ILE A 222 -8.52 27.21 7.06
C ILE A 222 -7.22 26.73 7.68
N LEU A 223 -6.54 25.76 7.06
CA LEU A 223 -5.27 25.24 7.57
C LEU A 223 -4.19 26.34 7.64
N ALA A 224 -4.10 27.19 6.60
CA ALA A 224 -3.18 28.31 6.58
C ALA A 224 -3.46 29.30 7.73
N LYS A 225 -4.74 29.56 8.06
CA LYS A 225 -5.13 30.44 9.19
C LYS A 225 -4.99 29.75 10.54
N ALA A 226 -5.09 28.44 10.59
CA ALA A 226 -4.91 27.64 11.81
C ALA A 226 -3.42 27.54 12.22
N ASP A 227 -2.49 27.87 11.33
CA ASP A 227 -1.07 27.96 11.67
C ASP A 227 -0.85 29.02 12.77
N GLY A 228 -0.33 28.58 13.91
CA GLY A 228 -0.19 29.43 15.10
C GLY A 228 -1.39 29.43 16.07
N LEU A 229 -2.52 28.85 15.72
CA LEU A 229 -3.66 28.66 16.62
C LEU A 229 -3.63 27.27 17.29
N GLY A 230 -3.02 27.20 18.48
CA GLY A 230 -2.75 25.93 19.17
C GLY A 230 -3.96 25.06 19.50
N GLU A 231 -5.15 25.68 19.66
CA GLU A 231 -6.39 25.00 20.06
C GLU A 231 -7.21 24.42 18.88
N PHE A 232 -6.86 24.78 17.63
CA PHE A 232 -7.56 24.24 16.46
C PHE A 232 -7.32 22.73 16.33
N ASP A 233 -8.39 21.94 16.28
CA ASP A 233 -8.28 20.47 16.18
C ASP A 233 -8.05 20.02 14.72
N ALA A 234 -6.79 19.69 14.41
CA ALA A 234 -6.40 19.16 13.10
C ALA A 234 -7.12 17.83 12.76
N LYS A 235 -7.52 17.03 13.75
CA LYS A 235 -8.20 15.75 13.54
C LYS A 235 -9.49 15.90 12.76
N ARG A 236 -10.18 17.03 12.89
CA ARG A 236 -11.41 17.28 12.10
C ARG A 236 -11.15 17.28 10.61
N VAL A 237 -10.10 17.98 10.15
CA VAL A 237 -9.78 18.06 8.72
C VAL A 237 -9.23 16.73 8.24
N THR A 238 -8.46 16.01 9.06
CA THR A 238 -8.01 14.64 8.74
C THR A 238 -9.20 13.71 8.50
N ARG A 239 -10.19 13.72 9.39
CA ARG A 239 -11.43 12.91 9.24
C ARG A 239 -12.21 13.26 7.97
N LEU A 240 -12.27 14.54 7.61
CA LEU A 240 -12.94 14.95 6.36
C LEU A 240 -12.29 14.33 5.13
N ILE A 241 -10.96 14.24 5.10
CA ILE A 241 -10.23 13.58 4.02
C ILE A 241 -10.61 12.09 3.96
N GLU A 242 -10.66 11.41 5.09
CA GLU A 242 -11.05 10.00 5.14
C GLU A 242 -12.48 9.78 4.65
N VAL A 243 -13.42 10.62 5.08
CA VAL A 243 -14.84 10.49 4.72
C VAL A 243 -15.12 10.81 3.25
N PHE A 244 -14.51 11.87 2.71
CA PHE A 244 -14.77 12.30 1.33
C PHE A 244 -13.86 11.64 0.30
N GLY A 245 -12.83 10.93 0.71
CA GLY A 245 -11.89 10.25 -0.17
C GLY A 245 -12.52 9.39 -1.27
N PRO A 246 -13.48 8.49 -0.95
CA PRO A 246 -14.12 7.64 -1.92
C PRO A 246 -14.92 8.41 -3.00
N VAL A 247 -15.38 9.61 -2.69
CA VAL A 247 -16.23 10.42 -3.60
C VAL A 247 -15.43 11.50 -4.31
N ALA A 248 -14.48 12.14 -3.62
CA ALA A 248 -13.74 13.29 -4.09
C ALA A 248 -12.33 12.96 -4.61
N GLY A 249 -11.87 11.72 -4.48
CA GLY A 249 -10.48 11.32 -4.70
C GLY A 249 -9.92 11.61 -6.09
N LYS A 250 -10.77 11.74 -7.10
CA LYS A 250 -10.38 12.10 -8.47
C LYS A 250 -10.26 13.62 -8.70
N ASP A 251 -10.76 14.45 -7.77
CA ASP A 251 -10.66 15.90 -7.86
C ASP A 251 -9.25 16.38 -7.48
N ARG A 252 -8.66 17.21 -8.35
CA ARG A 252 -7.31 17.75 -8.13
C ARG A 252 -7.23 18.62 -6.86
N GLY A 253 -8.24 19.44 -6.61
CA GLY A 253 -8.28 20.31 -5.42
C GLY A 253 -8.33 19.50 -4.13
N TYR A 254 -9.04 18.35 -4.17
CA TYR A 254 -9.06 17.41 -3.06
C TYR A 254 -7.68 16.77 -2.82
N ARG A 255 -6.99 16.33 -3.88
CA ARG A 255 -5.64 15.78 -3.77
C ARG A 255 -4.65 16.81 -3.18
N ASP A 256 -4.73 18.05 -3.64
CA ASP A 256 -3.92 19.15 -3.11
C ASP A 256 -4.24 19.41 -1.60
N LEU A 257 -5.50 19.25 -1.19
CA LEU A 257 -5.92 19.34 0.21
C LEU A 257 -5.33 18.19 1.05
N VAL A 258 -5.33 16.96 0.54
CA VAL A 258 -4.70 15.81 1.24
C VAL A 258 -3.23 16.10 1.58
N ASP A 259 -2.49 16.63 0.62
CA ASP A 259 -1.09 17.04 0.83
C ASP A 259 -0.95 18.14 1.88
N GLN A 260 -1.77 19.18 1.82
CA GLN A 260 -1.78 20.26 2.79
C GLN A 260 -2.10 19.79 4.20
N VAL A 261 -3.05 18.85 4.35
CA VAL A 261 -3.39 18.27 5.66
C VAL A 261 -2.24 17.43 6.19
N SER A 262 -1.63 16.60 5.35
CA SER A 262 -0.45 15.82 5.74
C SER A 262 0.67 16.73 6.25
N ASP A 263 1.00 17.80 5.51
CA ASP A 263 2.06 18.75 5.88
C ASP A 263 1.72 19.53 7.16
N PHE A 264 0.45 19.93 7.32
CA PHE A 264 -0.02 20.61 8.53
C PHE A 264 0.06 19.69 9.76
N VAL A 265 -0.39 18.44 9.63
CA VAL A 265 -0.33 17.44 10.70
C VAL A 265 1.13 17.11 11.03
N ALA A 266 1.98 16.91 10.02
CA ALA A 266 3.41 16.64 10.19
C ALA A 266 4.11 17.78 10.98
N LYS A 267 3.83 19.04 10.64
CA LYS A 267 4.37 20.20 11.32
C LYS A 267 3.90 20.32 12.77
N ARG A 268 2.65 19.97 13.05
CA ARG A 268 1.99 20.21 14.33
C ARG A 268 2.14 19.07 15.34
N THR A 269 2.05 17.84 14.87
CA THR A 269 2.02 16.64 15.74
C THR A 269 3.20 15.70 15.51
N GLY A 270 3.85 15.78 14.34
CA GLY A 270 5.01 14.98 13.97
C GLY A 270 4.89 14.35 12.60
N GLU A 271 6.03 14.07 11.99
CA GLU A 271 6.14 13.55 10.61
C GLU A 271 5.39 12.23 10.42
N SER A 272 5.45 11.33 11.40
CA SER A 272 4.72 10.06 11.33
C SER A 272 3.21 10.23 11.27
N GLN A 273 2.65 11.19 12.00
CA GLN A 273 1.21 11.46 11.96
C GLN A 273 0.79 12.03 10.59
N GLY A 274 1.63 12.87 9.98
CA GLY A 274 1.44 13.32 8.61
C GLY A 274 1.50 12.17 7.60
N ALA A 275 2.41 11.22 7.80
CA ALA A 275 2.52 10.02 6.97
C ALA A 275 1.27 9.12 7.08
N LEU A 276 0.72 8.96 8.28
CA LEU A 276 -0.51 8.16 8.48
C LEU A 276 -1.71 8.72 7.71
N VAL A 277 -1.82 10.05 7.56
CA VAL A 277 -2.85 10.67 6.69
C VAL A 277 -2.73 10.16 5.26
N LEU A 278 -1.51 10.11 4.73
CA LEU A 278 -1.25 9.63 3.37
C LEU A 278 -1.47 8.12 3.23
N LEU A 279 -1.02 7.33 4.21
CA LEU A 279 -1.24 5.88 4.26
C LEU A 279 -2.72 5.52 4.30
N ASN A 280 -3.49 6.17 5.17
CA ASN A 280 -4.92 5.95 5.27
C ASN A 280 -5.62 6.30 3.95
N ARG A 281 -5.22 7.39 3.30
CA ARG A 281 -5.76 7.73 1.98
C ARG A 281 -5.37 6.70 0.91
N ALA A 282 -4.12 6.25 0.88
CA ALA A 282 -3.66 5.24 -0.07
C ALA A 282 -4.43 3.91 0.10
N ASN A 283 -4.73 3.50 1.33
CA ASN A 283 -5.53 2.30 1.60
C ASN A 283 -7.00 2.38 1.12
N GLN A 284 -7.50 3.58 0.82
CA GLN A 284 -8.86 3.78 0.30
C GLN A 284 -8.92 3.77 -1.24
N LEU A 285 -7.77 3.74 -1.91
CA LEU A 285 -7.69 3.74 -3.37
C LEU A 285 -7.85 2.33 -3.92
N ASP A 286 -8.51 2.23 -5.05
CA ASP A 286 -8.53 1.00 -5.82
C ASP A 286 -7.18 0.79 -6.54
N PHE A 287 -6.84 -0.45 -6.87
CA PHE A 287 -5.57 -0.76 -7.53
C PHE A 287 -5.45 -0.21 -8.97
N ASP A 288 -6.52 0.27 -9.57
CA ASP A 288 -6.49 0.99 -10.84
C ASP A 288 -6.06 2.47 -10.66
N GLU A 289 -6.09 3.01 -9.44
CA GLU A 289 -5.57 4.33 -9.07
C GLU A 289 -4.08 4.28 -8.64
N ASN A 290 -3.31 3.34 -9.20
CA ASN A 290 -1.94 3.03 -8.81
C ASN A 290 -0.98 4.24 -8.84
N MET A 291 -1.12 5.19 -9.75
CA MET A 291 -0.27 6.39 -9.82
C MET A 291 -0.46 7.29 -8.60
N GLU A 292 -1.70 7.49 -8.16
CA GLU A 292 -1.98 8.25 -6.93
C GLU A 292 -1.48 7.50 -5.69
N MET A 293 -1.63 6.16 -5.65
CA MET A 293 -1.03 5.35 -4.58
C MET A 293 0.49 5.54 -4.52
N ILE A 294 1.18 5.48 -5.66
CA ILE A 294 2.64 5.70 -5.76
C ILE A 294 3.02 7.07 -5.21
N ARG A 295 2.26 8.10 -5.55
CA ARG A 295 2.50 9.46 -5.08
C ARG A 295 2.38 9.58 -3.55
N LEU A 296 1.28 9.11 -3.00
CA LEU A 296 0.98 9.18 -1.57
C LEU A 296 1.97 8.35 -0.74
N LEU A 297 2.19 7.10 -1.15
CA LEU A 297 3.06 6.17 -0.44
C LEU A 297 4.54 6.56 -0.52
N GLY A 298 4.97 7.13 -1.65
CA GLY A 298 6.33 7.67 -1.79
C GLY A 298 6.59 8.81 -0.79
N LYS A 299 5.64 9.74 -0.63
CA LYS A 299 5.72 10.81 0.38
C LYS A 299 5.65 10.26 1.81
N ALA A 300 4.75 9.29 2.06
CA ALA A 300 4.61 8.68 3.38
C ALA A 300 5.89 7.96 3.81
N ALA A 301 6.50 7.16 2.93
CA ALA A 301 7.70 6.41 3.24
C ALA A 301 8.88 7.32 3.65
N ARG A 302 9.00 8.50 3.04
CA ARG A 302 10.00 9.49 3.48
C ARG A 302 9.75 9.98 4.92
N LEU A 303 8.51 10.34 5.23
CA LEU A 303 8.14 10.83 6.56
C LEU A 303 8.32 9.76 7.65
N LEU A 304 8.30 8.48 7.26
CA LEU A 304 8.48 7.31 8.13
C LEU A 304 9.93 6.81 8.20
N SER A 305 10.89 7.54 7.63
CA SER A 305 12.29 7.08 7.53
C SER A 305 13.02 6.99 8.88
N LYS A 306 12.38 7.40 9.98
CA LYS A 306 12.94 7.27 11.33
C LYS A 306 12.70 5.87 11.88
N LYS A 307 13.65 5.39 12.67
CA LYS A 307 13.66 4.06 13.26
C LYS A 307 12.37 3.71 14.02
N GLU A 308 11.84 4.63 14.79
CA GLU A 308 10.65 4.44 15.62
C GLU A 308 9.37 4.14 14.81
N HIS A 309 9.44 4.25 13.48
CA HIS A 309 8.33 4.06 12.55
C HIS A 309 8.59 2.94 11.54
N ALA A 310 9.49 2.01 11.85
CA ALA A 310 9.93 0.97 10.93
C ALA A 310 8.77 0.07 10.45
N GLU A 311 7.83 -0.27 11.31
CA GLU A 311 6.64 -1.06 10.95
C GLU A 311 5.77 -0.34 9.90
N ASP A 312 5.43 0.92 10.13
CA ASP A 312 4.67 1.74 9.18
C ASP A 312 5.46 1.96 7.87
N LEU A 313 6.80 2.10 7.95
CA LEU A 313 7.66 2.20 6.77
C LEU A 313 7.61 0.92 5.94
N VAL A 314 7.73 -0.25 6.56
CA VAL A 314 7.61 -1.55 5.88
C VAL A 314 6.25 -1.68 5.20
N ARG A 315 5.17 -1.30 5.90
CA ARG A 315 3.82 -1.29 5.33
C ARG A 315 3.71 -0.36 4.12
N ALA A 316 4.24 0.85 4.22
CA ALA A 316 4.25 1.81 3.11
C ALA A 316 5.05 1.28 1.91
N GLN A 317 6.24 0.70 2.13
CA GLN A 317 7.07 0.12 1.09
C GLN A 317 6.44 -1.11 0.43
N ALA A 318 5.77 -1.97 1.21
CA ALA A 318 5.07 -3.14 0.68
C ALA A 318 3.89 -2.74 -0.22
N LEU A 319 3.07 -1.78 0.22
CA LEU A 319 1.97 -1.23 -0.60
C LEU A 319 2.50 -0.51 -1.85
N LEU A 320 3.61 0.22 -1.72
CA LEU A 320 4.25 0.89 -2.84
C LEU A 320 4.77 -0.13 -3.88
N ALA A 321 5.32 -1.25 -3.44
CA ALA A 321 5.73 -2.34 -4.33
C ALA A 321 4.55 -2.92 -5.12
N VAL A 322 3.40 -3.10 -4.47
CA VAL A 322 2.16 -3.54 -5.13
C VAL A 322 1.68 -2.50 -6.14
N ALA A 323 1.66 -1.22 -5.78
CA ALA A 323 1.24 -0.14 -6.67
C ALA A 323 2.15 -0.03 -7.91
N TYR A 324 3.47 -0.08 -7.73
CA TYR A 324 4.42 -0.11 -8.86
C TYR A 324 4.22 -1.33 -9.75
N ARG A 325 4.06 -2.53 -9.16
CA ARG A 325 3.82 -3.76 -9.92
C ARG A 325 2.53 -3.66 -10.74
N SER A 326 1.44 -3.18 -10.15
CA SER A 326 0.15 -2.98 -10.84
C SER A 326 0.27 -1.97 -11.99
N ALA A 327 1.18 -1.00 -11.89
CA ALA A 327 1.49 -0.04 -12.95
C ALA A 327 2.47 -0.61 -14.01
N GLY A 328 2.97 -1.85 -13.86
CA GLY A 328 3.98 -2.44 -14.73
C GLY A 328 5.40 -1.91 -14.51
N LEU A 329 5.66 -1.20 -13.41
CA LEU A 329 6.93 -0.58 -13.05
C LEU A 329 7.73 -1.53 -12.14
N LEU A 330 8.21 -2.62 -12.73
CA LEU A 330 8.70 -3.80 -12.00
C LEU A 330 10.04 -3.57 -11.27
N TRP A 331 10.90 -2.71 -11.78
CA TRP A 331 12.17 -2.39 -11.12
C TRP A 331 11.96 -1.56 -9.87
N ALA A 332 11.07 -0.56 -9.93
CA ALA A 332 10.68 0.22 -8.77
C ALA A 332 9.93 -0.63 -7.73
N ALA A 333 9.07 -1.55 -8.19
CA ALA A 333 8.39 -2.51 -7.33
C ALA A 333 9.41 -3.38 -6.57
N ARG A 334 10.37 -3.97 -7.28
CA ARG A 334 11.40 -4.81 -6.68
C ARG A 334 12.30 -4.04 -5.70
N ALA A 335 12.68 -2.80 -6.05
CA ALA A 335 13.44 -1.94 -5.15
C ALA A 335 12.67 -1.71 -3.83
N SER A 336 11.36 -1.46 -3.91
CA SER A 336 10.50 -1.24 -2.74
C SER A 336 10.38 -2.50 -1.88
N SER A 337 10.14 -3.69 -2.47
CA SER A 337 10.09 -4.96 -1.74
C SER A 337 11.43 -5.32 -1.09
N THR A 338 12.54 -5.08 -1.80
CA THR A 338 13.88 -5.33 -1.27
C THR A 338 14.20 -4.39 -0.11
N SER A 339 13.79 -3.12 -0.19
CA SER A 339 13.96 -2.14 0.90
C SER A 339 13.10 -2.49 2.11
N ALA A 340 11.86 -2.95 1.91
CA ALA A 340 11.01 -3.43 3.00
C ALA A 340 11.65 -4.63 3.73
N ALA A 341 12.17 -5.61 2.98
CA ALA A 341 12.87 -6.75 3.57
C ALA A 341 14.13 -6.31 4.35
N ALA A 342 14.90 -5.37 3.83
CA ALA A 342 16.08 -4.86 4.53
C ALA A 342 15.73 -4.13 5.84
N THR A 343 14.60 -3.38 5.87
CA THR A 343 14.10 -2.73 7.09
C THR A 343 13.74 -3.78 8.13
N LEU A 344 13.06 -4.88 7.75
CA LEU A 344 12.77 -5.99 8.66
C LEU A 344 14.03 -6.69 9.20
N PHE A 345 15.08 -6.83 8.40
CA PHE A 345 16.36 -7.35 8.88
C PHE A 345 17.03 -6.40 9.88
N ILE A 346 16.94 -5.09 9.68
CA ILE A 346 17.47 -4.08 10.62
C ILE A 346 16.75 -4.20 11.97
N GLU A 347 15.42 -4.27 11.96
CA GLU A 347 14.62 -4.45 13.17
C GLU A 347 14.97 -5.76 13.89
N ALA A 348 15.14 -6.85 13.14
CA ALA A 348 15.52 -8.14 13.72
C ALA A 348 16.91 -8.12 14.37
N GLU A 349 17.90 -7.46 13.77
CA GLU A 349 19.25 -7.32 14.36
C GLU A 349 19.23 -6.56 15.68
N GLU A 350 18.31 -5.61 15.83
CA GLU A 350 18.18 -4.79 17.03
C GLU A 350 17.23 -5.41 18.06
N GLY A 351 16.12 -6.00 17.62
CA GLY A 351 15.08 -6.62 18.47
C GLY A 351 15.37 -8.07 18.86
N GLY A 352 16.28 -8.74 18.15
CA GLY A 352 16.68 -10.14 18.41
C GLY A 352 15.73 -11.19 17.80
N GLU A 353 14.60 -10.81 17.23
CA GLU A 353 13.64 -11.74 16.59
C GLU A 353 13.32 -11.30 15.17
N LEU A 354 13.35 -12.26 14.24
CA LEU A 354 12.99 -12.01 12.86
C LEU A 354 11.45 -12.05 12.71
N PRO A 355 10.78 -10.98 12.22
CA PRO A 355 9.34 -10.98 12.09
C PRO A 355 8.86 -11.91 10.97
N ALA A 356 7.71 -12.58 11.17
CA ALA A 356 7.15 -13.53 10.22
C ALA A 356 6.86 -12.92 8.83
N THR A 357 6.63 -11.63 8.77
CA THR A 357 6.40 -10.87 7.52
C THR A 357 7.61 -10.83 6.59
N ILE A 358 8.81 -11.21 7.05
CA ILE A 358 10.02 -11.23 6.21
C ILE A 358 9.90 -12.21 5.05
N PHE A 359 9.33 -13.41 5.29
CA PHE A 359 9.19 -14.42 4.27
C PHE A 359 8.30 -13.96 3.10
N PRO A 360 7.04 -13.52 3.30
CA PRO A 360 6.20 -13.02 2.20
C PRO A 360 6.81 -11.78 1.53
N THR A 361 7.52 -10.92 2.24
CA THR A 361 8.18 -9.75 1.66
C THR A 361 9.31 -10.15 0.70
N LEU A 362 10.13 -11.13 1.07
CA LEU A 362 11.16 -11.69 0.18
C LEU A 362 10.54 -12.44 -1.01
N MET A 363 9.45 -13.19 -0.79
CA MET A 363 8.75 -13.86 -1.89
C MET A 363 8.15 -12.86 -2.88
N ASN A 364 7.65 -11.71 -2.45
CA ASN A 364 7.24 -10.63 -3.35
C ASN A 364 8.41 -10.12 -4.22
N ALA A 365 9.59 -9.92 -3.62
CA ALA A 365 10.79 -9.56 -4.38
C ALA A 365 11.21 -10.65 -5.38
N ALA A 366 11.05 -11.93 -5.01
CA ALA A 366 11.31 -13.06 -5.90
C ALA A 366 10.32 -13.11 -7.08
N TRP A 367 9.03 -12.88 -6.84
CA TRP A 367 8.01 -12.78 -7.90
C TRP A 367 8.31 -11.65 -8.88
N GLN A 368 8.68 -10.48 -8.40
CA GLN A 368 9.07 -9.35 -9.25
C GLN A 368 10.33 -9.67 -10.08
N ALA A 369 11.29 -10.41 -9.50
CA ALA A 369 12.46 -10.89 -10.25
C ALA A 369 12.08 -11.91 -11.35
N VAL A 370 11.07 -12.77 -11.10
CA VAL A 370 10.50 -13.68 -12.13
C VAL A 370 9.87 -12.88 -13.26
N GLU A 371 9.08 -11.86 -12.95
CA GLU A 371 8.45 -10.99 -13.96
C GLU A 371 9.48 -10.21 -14.78
N LEU A 372 10.57 -9.78 -14.14
CA LEU A 372 11.74 -9.18 -14.80
C LEU A 372 12.59 -10.18 -15.59
N LYS A 373 12.29 -11.49 -15.48
CA LYS A 373 13.06 -12.56 -16.14
C LYS A 373 14.51 -12.67 -15.65
N HIS A 374 14.78 -12.28 -14.40
CA HIS A 374 16.11 -12.31 -13.79
C HIS A 374 16.29 -13.51 -12.87
N PHE A 375 16.33 -14.71 -13.45
CA PHE A 375 16.33 -15.97 -12.70
C PHE A 375 17.48 -16.15 -11.70
N PRO A 376 18.73 -15.72 -11.96
CA PRO A 376 19.76 -15.80 -10.92
C PRO A 376 19.39 -15.05 -9.65
N GLU A 377 18.75 -13.89 -9.76
CA GLU A 377 18.27 -13.14 -8.61
C GLU A 377 17.02 -13.76 -7.97
N VAL A 378 16.20 -14.44 -8.77
CA VAL A 378 15.11 -15.29 -8.25
C VAL A 378 15.69 -16.32 -7.31
N LEU A 379 16.69 -17.10 -7.77
CA LEU A 379 17.31 -18.17 -6.97
C LEU A 379 17.97 -17.63 -5.71
N GLN A 380 18.65 -16.49 -5.79
CA GLN A 380 19.30 -15.84 -4.68
C GLN A 380 18.30 -15.35 -3.62
N THR A 381 17.20 -14.73 -4.07
CA THR A 381 16.14 -14.24 -3.18
C THR A 381 15.42 -15.39 -2.48
N VAL A 382 15.08 -16.46 -3.22
CA VAL A 382 14.46 -17.67 -2.64
C VAL A 382 15.40 -18.35 -1.64
N GLN A 383 16.71 -18.35 -1.88
CA GLN A 383 17.67 -18.89 -0.92
C GLN A 383 17.60 -18.16 0.43
N VAL A 384 17.54 -16.83 0.40
CA VAL A 384 17.41 -16.03 1.63
C VAL A 384 16.06 -16.28 2.28
N ALA A 385 14.97 -16.28 1.51
CA ALA A 385 13.62 -16.53 2.02
C ALA A 385 13.53 -17.89 2.74
N ARG A 386 14.10 -18.95 2.17
CA ARG A 386 14.15 -20.26 2.81
C ARG A 386 15.02 -20.28 4.07
N GLY A 387 16.12 -19.54 4.07
CA GLY A 387 16.94 -19.36 5.29
C GLY A 387 16.12 -18.75 6.43
N CYS A 388 15.33 -17.72 6.13
CA CYS A 388 14.41 -17.10 7.07
C CYS A 388 13.31 -18.07 7.52
N LEU A 389 12.67 -18.78 6.58
CA LEU A 389 11.61 -19.74 6.87
C LEU A 389 12.03 -20.78 7.91
N ASN A 390 13.26 -21.29 7.80
CA ASN A 390 13.80 -22.29 8.73
C ASN A 390 14.08 -21.73 10.14
N SER A 391 14.12 -20.42 10.30
CA SER A 391 14.46 -19.72 11.55
C SER A 391 13.25 -19.11 12.24
N LEU A 392 12.08 -19.09 11.58
CA LEU A 392 10.90 -18.46 12.12
C LEU A 392 10.07 -19.41 12.98
N PRO A 393 9.58 -18.97 14.14
CA PRO A 393 8.63 -19.70 14.95
C PRO A 393 7.22 -19.57 14.33
N PHE A 394 6.98 -20.27 13.23
CA PHE A 394 5.65 -20.33 12.65
C PHE A 394 4.72 -21.22 13.48
N ASP A 395 3.47 -20.79 13.66
CA ASP A 395 2.39 -21.72 13.94
C ASP A 395 2.12 -22.62 12.72
N ASP A 396 1.41 -23.73 12.94
CA ASP A 396 1.17 -24.72 11.89
C ASP A 396 0.47 -24.11 10.65
N GLU A 397 -0.38 -23.13 10.83
CA GLU A 397 -1.11 -22.49 9.75
C GLU A 397 -0.23 -21.53 8.94
N SER A 398 0.58 -20.73 9.60
CA SER A 398 1.54 -19.83 8.92
C SER A 398 2.61 -20.62 8.18
N ALA A 399 3.09 -21.75 8.75
CA ALA A 399 4.02 -22.65 8.07
C ALA A 399 3.38 -23.28 6.81
N LYS A 400 2.11 -23.69 6.90
CA LYS A 400 1.37 -24.22 5.76
C LYS A 400 1.21 -23.19 4.65
N ARG A 401 0.80 -21.96 4.97
CA ARG A 401 0.68 -20.87 3.99
C ARG A 401 2.02 -20.57 3.30
N ALA A 402 3.12 -20.54 4.06
CA ALA A 402 4.45 -20.33 3.50
C ALA A 402 4.88 -21.47 2.56
N ALA A 403 4.55 -22.73 2.90
CA ALA A 403 4.81 -23.86 2.04
C ALA A 403 3.97 -23.83 0.74
N GLU A 404 2.70 -23.46 0.84
CA GLU A 404 1.81 -23.25 -0.33
C GLU A 404 2.36 -22.14 -1.25
N GLN A 405 2.74 -21.00 -0.70
CA GLN A 405 3.34 -19.92 -1.48
C GLN A 405 4.62 -20.35 -2.22
N LEU A 406 5.46 -21.14 -1.57
CA LEU A 406 6.68 -21.65 -2.19
C LEU A 406 6.38 -22.69 -3.28
N GLN A 407 5.35 -23.51 -3.08
CA GLN A 407 4.90 -24.50 -4.06
C GLN A 407 4.32 -23.81 -5.31
N ASP A 408 3.46 -22.82 -5.15
CA ASP A 408 2.90 -22.04 -6.25
C ASP A 408 4.01 -21.34 -7.05
N PHE A 409 4.98 -20.78 -6.33
CA PHE A 409 6.15 -20.15 -6.93
C PHE A 409 6.96 -21.15 -7.77
N ASP A 410 7.25 -22.34 -7.23
CA ASP A 410 8.00 -23.41 -7.91
C ASP A 410 7.26 -23.89 -9.16
N MET A 411 5.93 -24.01 -9.11
CA MET A 411 5.13 -24.40 -10.27
C MET A 411 5.21 -23.38 -11.41
N VAL A 412 5.08 -22.08 -11.12
CA VAL A 412 5.20 -21.03 -12.16
C VAL A 412 6.61 -21.00 -12.73
N LEU A 413 7.63 -21.13 -11.88
CA LEU A 413 9.03 -21.19 -12.33
C LEU A 413 9.25 -22.41 -13.22
N ALA A 414 8.70 -23.58 -12.89
CA ALA A 414 8.75 -24.79 -13.69
C ALA A 414 8.14 -24.58 -15.09
N CYS A 415 6.96 -23.92 -15.16
CA CYS A 415 6.33 -23.59 -16.46
C CYS A 415 7.23 -22.68 -17.30
N GLN A 416 7.92 -21.71 -16.70
CA GLN A 416 8.84 -20.84 -17.42
C GLN A 416 10.10 -21.60 -17.87
N LEU A 417 10.65 -22.48 -17.03
CA LEU A 417 11.80 -23.30 -17.38
C LEU A 417 11.51 -24.27 -18.51
N ALA A 418 10.27 -24.79 -18.61
CA ALA A 418 9.86 -25.63 -19.74
C ALA A 418 9.97 -24.92 -21.11
N ASN A 419 9.99 -23.58 -21.11
CA ASN A 419 10.17 -22.75 -22.32
C ASN A 419 11.60 -22.20 -22.50
N LEU A 420 12.55 -22.66 -21.69
CA LEU A 420 13.91 -22.15 -21.70
C LEU A 420 14.70 -22.60 -22.95
N SER A 421 15.36 -21.65 -23.59
CA SER A 421 16.34 -21.96 -24.68
C SER A 421 17.66 -22.41 -24.04
N LEU A 422 17.89 -23.72 -24.03
CA LEU A 422 19.04 -24.32 -23.33
C LEU A 422 20.38 -23.90 -23.92
N GLU A 423 20.43 -23.58 -25.22
CA GLU A 423 21.64 -23.17 -25.92
C GLU A 423 22.12 -21.76 -25.49
N GLU A 424 21.19 -20.93 -25.00
CA GLU A 424 21.48 -19.54 -24.64
C GLU A 424 21.90 -19.38 -23.17
N VAL A 425 21.78 -20.43 -22.36
CA VAL A 425 22.06 -20.36 -20.92
C VAL A 425 23.40 -21.01 -20.60
N PRO A 426 24.43 -20.23 -20.27
CA PRO A 426 25.71 -20.77 -19.83
C PRO A 426 25.60 -21.44 -18.47
N ARG A 427 26.36 -22.50 -18.28
CA ARG A 427 26.46 -23.22 -16.99
C ARG A 427 25.13 -23.77 -16.45
N LEU A 428 24.22 -24.07 -17.37
CA LEU A 428 22.90 -24.63 -17.05
C LEU A 428 23.00 -25.95 -16.27
N GLU A 429 24.06 -26.70 -16.46
CA GLU A 429 24.36 -27.98 -15.82
C GLU A 429 24.45 -27.92 -14.29
N MET A 430 24.59 -26.73 -13.73
CA MET A 430 24.64 -26.52 -12.26
C MET A 430 23.26 -26.28 -11.65
N ILE A 431 22.33 -25.79 -12.43
CA ILE A 431 21.05 -25.30 -11.93
C ILE A 431 20.20 -26.38 -11.26
N PRO A 432 20.13 -27.64 -11.76
CA PRO A 432 19.34 -28.69 -11.09
C PRO A 432 19.73 -28.93 -9.64
N ASP A 433 21.03 -28.88 -9.32
CA ASP A 433 21.49 -29.05 -7.92
C ASP A 433 21.15 -27.84 -7.06
N ILE A 434 21.19 -26.63 -7.62
CA ILE A 434 20.76 -25.40 -6.94
C ILE A 434 19.28 -25.47 -6.62
N LEU A 435 18.44 -25.80 -7.60
CA LEU A 435 16.99 -25.94 -7.42
C LEU A 435 16.65 -26.98 -6.36
N ARG A 436 17.37 -28.11 -6.31
CA ARG A 436 17.24 -29.12 -5.25
C ARG A 436 17.54 -28.52 -3.89
N GLY A 437 18.65 -27.79 -3.75
CA GLY A 437 19.06 -27.13 -2.51
C GLY A 437 18.04 -26.11 -2.00
N LEU A 438 17.34 -25.48 -2.92
CA LEU A 438 16.27 -24.54 -2.64
C LEU A 438 14.89 -25.20 -2.42
N GLY A 439 14.76 -26.53 -2.63
CA GLY A 439 13.50 -27.26 -2.55
C GLY A 439 12.51 -26.92 -3.65
N LEU A 440 12.99 -26.37 -4.77
CA LEU A 440 12.20 -26.08 -5.97
C LEU A 440 12.15 -27.33 -6.85
N ASN A 441 11.37 -28.31 -6.40
CA ASN A 441 11.38 -29.66 -6.95
C ASN A 441 10.73 -29.76 -8.34
N HIS A 442 9.65 -29.01 -8.60
CA HIS A 442 8.98 -28.99 -9.91
C HIS A 442 9.87 -28.35 -10.96
N SER A 443 10.53 -27.23 -10.60
CA SER A 443 11.51 -26.57 -11.45
C SER A 443 12.71 -27.47 -11.77
N ARG A 444 13.23 -28.19 -10.77
CA ARG A 444 14.32 -29.16 -10.94
C ARG A 444 13.93 -30.30 -11.88
N LEU A 445 12.78 -30.89 -11.64
CA LEU A 445 12.23 -31.98 -12.44
C LEU A 445 12.09 -31.55 -13.90
N THR A 446 11.50 -30.39 -14.14
CA THR A 446 11.33 -29.83 -15.48
C THR A 446 12.68 -29.65 -16.18
N LEU A 447 13.65 -29.04 -15.51
CA LEU A 447 14.96 -28.76 -16.10
C LEU A 447 15.73 -30.07 -16.39
N LEU A 448 15.73 -31.05 -15.48
CA LEU A 448 16.34 -32.36 -15.71
C LEU A 448 15.73 -33.09 -16.91
N TYR A 449 14.40 -33.06 -17.05
CA TYR A 449 13.73 -33.63 -18.22
C TYR A 449 14.20 -32.98 -19.51
N MET A 450 14.22 -31.63 -19.55
CA MET A 450 14.69 -30.89 -20.73
C MET A 450 16.16 -31.16 -21.09
N LEU A 451 17.00 -31.41 -20.06
CA LEU A 451 18.40 -31.80 -20.26
C LEU A 451 18.58 -33.27 -20.70
N GLY A 452 17.50 -34.08 -20.74
CA GLY A 452 17.51 -35.47 -21.19
C GLY A 452 17.76 -36.51 -20.08
N TYR A 453 17.54 -36.16 -18.81
CA TYR A 453 17.74 -37.03 -17.66
C TYR A 453 16.44 -37.69 -17.18
N GLU A 454 15.56 -38.13 -18.09
CA GLU A 454 14.33 -38.85 -17.77
C GLU A 454 14.61 -40.14 -16.96
N ASP A 455 15.67 -40.89 -17.30
CA ASP A 455 16.05 -42.11 -16.58
C ASP A 455 16.29 -41.81 -15.07
N LEU A 456 17.04 -40.73 -14.78
CA LEU A 456 17.30 -40.29 -13.40
C LEU A 456 16.01 -39.93 -12.66
N LEU A 457 15.07 -39.28 -13.34
CA LEU A 457 13.77 -38.91 -12.74
C LEU A 457 12.93 -40.15 -12.44
N ARG A 458 13.02 -41.20 -13.24
CA ARG A 458 12.40 -42.50 -12.96
C ARG A 458 13.07 -43.22 -11.80
N GLU A 459 14.40 -43.26 -11.76
CA GLU A 459 15.18 -43.82 -10.66
C GLU A 459 14.90 -43.13 -9.31
N GLU A 460 14.72 -41.80 -9.32
CA GLU A 460 14.35 -41.03 -8.14
C GLU A 460 12.85 -41.13 -7.78
N GLY A 461 12.02 -41.81 -8.59
CA GLY A 461 10.59 -42.02 -8.35
C GLY A 461 9.70 -40.82 -8.67
N TRP A 462 10.23 -39.79 -9.35
CA TRP A 462 9.44 -38.62 -9.76
C TRP A 462 8.51 -38.94 -10.94
N ILE A 463 8.94 -39.80 -11.85
CA ILE A 463 8.16 -40.30 -12.97
C ILE A 463 7.85 -41.79 -12.68
N PRO A 464 6.57 -42.17 -12.50
CA PRO A 464 6.20 -43.56 -12.28
C PRO A 464 6.66 -44.45 -13.44
N GLU A 465 7.06 -45.71 -13.13
CA GLU A 465 7.44 -46.68 -14.15
C GLU A 465 6.29 -47.03 -15.12
N SER A 466 5.04 -46.87 -14.65
CA SER A 466 3.83 -47.08 -15.45
C SER A 466 3.59 -46.05 -16.55
N GLU A 467 4.17 -44.89 -16.43
CA GLU A 467 3.98 -43.82 -17.39
C GLU A 467 4.81 -44.02 -18.66
N SER A 468 4.15 -43.95 -19.81
CA SER A 468 4.87 -44.06 -21.08
C SER A 468 5.69 -42.79 -21.40
N ALA A 469 6.72 -42.94 -22.18
CA ALA A 469 7.53 -41.78 -22.64
C ALA A 469 6.65 -40.72 -23.37
N GLN A 470 5.57 -41.16 -24.02
CA GLN A 470 4.64 -40.28 -24.71
C GLN A 470 3.79 -39.48 -23.73
N ASP A 471 3.33 -40.08 -22.63
CA ASP A 471 2.55 -39.40 -21.59
C ASP A 471 3.42 -38.37 -20.86
N VAL A 472 4.67 -38.76 -20.56
CA VAL A 472 5.65 -37.85 -19.95
C VAL A 472 5.92 -36.65 -20.87
N LYS A 473 6.13 -36.88 -22.16
CA LYS A 473 6.31 -35.80 -23.14
C LYS A 473 5.08 -34.91 -23.21
N SER A 474 3.87 -35.50 -23.23
CA SER A 474 2.63 -34.74 -23.25
C SER A 474 2.49 -33.83 -22.00
N PHE A 475 2.84 -34.33 -20.83
CA PHE A 475 2.86 -33.54 -19.59
C PHE A 475 3.77 -32.30 -19.69
N PHE A 476 5.01 -32.46 -20.12
CA PHE A 476 5.94 -31.33 -20.25
C PHE A 476 5.56 -30.36 -21.36
N ASN A 477 4.94 -30.83 -22.44
CA ASN A 477 4.37 -29.96 -23.46
C ASN A 477 3.20 -29.12 -22.92
N GLN A 478 2.32 -29.72 -22.12
CA GLN A 478 1.24 -29.00 -21.44
C GLN A 478 1.79 -27.98 -20.44
N LEU A 479 2.85 -28.33 -19.71
CA LEU A 479 3.53 -27.42 -18.80
C LEU A 479 4.10 -26.20 -19.55
N ALA A 480 4.76 -26.43 -20.66
CA ALA A 480 5.28 -25.36 -21.54
C ALA A 480 4.18 -24.49 -22.17
N GLY A 481 2.98 -25.09 -22.38
CA GLY A 481 1.79 -24.38 -22.87
C GLY A 481 1.12 -23.44 -21.86
N GLN A 482 1.49 -23.51 -20.58
CA GLN A 482 0.89 -22.63 -19.55
C GLN A 482 1.26 -21.17 -19.78
N PRO A 483 0.42 -20.20 -19.37
CA PRO A 483 0.61 -18.76 -19.62
C PRO A 483 1.67 -18.11 -18.71
N ALA A 484 2.68 -18.86 -18.30
CA ALA A 484 3.75 -18.37 -17.44
C ALA A 484 4.83 -17.55 -18.15
N GLY A 485 4.85 -17.59 -19.50
CA GLY A 485 5.87 -16.93 -20.32
C GLY A 485 7.22 -17.64 -20.36
N ASP A 486 8.16 -17.09 -21.13
CA ASP A 486 9.48 -17.67 -21.34
C ASP A 486 10.45 -17.35 -20.20
N ALA A 487 11.34 -18.27 -19.89
CA ALA A 487 12.47 -18.01 -19.01
C ALA A 487 13.51 -17.12 -19.71
N ARG A 488 14.11 -16.22 -18.94
CA ARG A 488 15.26 -15.42 -19.37
C ARG A 488 16.31 -15.43 -18.28
N TRP A 489 17.52 -15.78 -18.64
CA TRP A 489 18.64 -15.81 -17.72
C TRP A 489 19.57 -14.63 -17.97
N ARG A 490 20.21 -14.16 -16.91
CA ARG A 490 21.34 -13.22 -17.02
C ARG A 490 22.63 -14.04 -17.22
N PRO A 491 23.14 -14.16 -18.44
CA PRO A 491 24.31 -15.00 -18.70
C PRO A 491 25.53 -14.58 -17.89
N ALA A 492 25.63 -13.29 -17.64
CA ALA A 492 26.79 -12.69 -17.00
C ALA A 492 26.99 -13.05 -15.53
N ILE A 493 25.96 -13.46 -14.80
CA ILE A 493 26.14 -13.97 -13.43
C ILE A 493 26.91 -15.30 -13.43
N PHE A 494 26.80 -16.05 -14.51
CA PHE A 494 27.53 -17.32 -14.71
C PHE A 494 28.76 -17.19 -15.62
N ASN A 495 28.92 -16.03 -16.28
CA ASN A 495 30.01 -15.75 -17.19
C ASN A 495 30.46 -14.29 -17.03
N ASP A 496 31.53 -14.09 -16.26
CA ASP A 496 32.06 -12.79 -15.84
C ASP A 496 32.61 -11.91 -17.01
N GLN A 497 32.50 -12.34 -18.26
CA GLN A 497 33.07 -11.64 -19.40
C GLN A 497 32.06 -10.91 -20.29
N ASN A 498 30.75 -11.08 -20.05
CA ASN A 498 29.72 -10.48 -20.89
C ASN A 498 29.04 -9.29 -20.23
N GLU A 499 28.91 -8.19 -20.97
CA GLU A 499 28.07 -7.07 -20.57
C GLU A 499 26.62 -7.50 -20.42
N GLN A 500 25.93 -6.91 -19.46
CA GLN A 500 24.51 -7.10 -19.22
C GLN A 500 23.71 -5.86 -19.59
N VAL A 501 22.41 -6.07 -19.83
CA VAL A 501 21.46 -4.99 -20.09
C VAL A 501 20.30 -5.11 -19.11
N SER A 502 20.09 -4.08 -18.28
CA SER A 502 18.86 -3.87 -17.53
C SER A 502 17.99 -2.89 -18.30
N ALA A 503 16.74 -3.27 -18.58
CA ALA A 503 15.89 -2.47 -19.45
C ALA A 503 14.50 -2.26 -18.86
N THR A 504 13.91 -1.10 -19.15
CA THR A 504 12.50 -0.80 -18.87
C THR A 504 11.85 -0.07 -20.04
N SER A 505 10.51 -0.11 -20.12
CA SER A 505 9.74 0.65 -21.09
C SER A 505 8.66 1.43 -20.37
N VAL A 506 8.78 2.76 -20.32
CA VAL A 506 7.86 3.68 -19.63
C VAL A 506 7.45 4.81 -20.54
N LEU A 507 6.17 5.19 -20.53
CA LEU A 507 5.61 6.23 -21.40
C LEU A 507 5.95 6.07 -22.90
N GLY A 508 6.24 4.83 -23.35
CA GLY A 508 6.67 4.56 -24.73
C GLY A 508 8.16 4.75 -24.97
N VAL A 509 8.96 5.08 -23.95
CA VAL A 509 10.41 5.16 -24.03
C VAL A 509 11.03 3.85 -23.57
N GLN A 510 11.80 3.21 -24.42
CA GLN A 510 12.67 2.08 -24.06
C GLN A 510 13.98 2.62 -23.50
N VAL A 511 14.25 2.37 -22.23
CA VAL A 511 15.53 2.72 -21.57
C VAL A 511 16.34 1.46 -21.35
N ASN A 512 17.55 1.40 -21.89
CA ASN A 512 18.48 0.27 -21.72
C ASN A 512 19.70 0.73 -20.96
N VAL A 513 20.04 0.06 -19.88
CA VAL A 513 21.25 0.31 -19.10
C VAL A 513 22.21 -0.86 -19.27
N THR A 514 23.27 -0.65 -20.01
CA THR A 514 24.35 -1.63 -20.20
C THR A 514 25.37 -1.47 -19.08
N HIS A 515 25.82 -2.57 -18.50
CA HIS A 515 26.74 -2.57 -17.36
C HIS A 515 27.61 -3.82 -17.33
N GLU A 516 28.71 -3.78 -16.61
CA GLU A 516 29.52 -4.95 -16.31
C GLU A 516 28.82 -5.90 -15.33
N PRO A 517 29.15 -7.21 -15.33
CA PRO A 517 28.54 -8.20 -14.44
C PRO A 517 29.11 -8.17 -13.02
N THR A 518 29.26 -6.98 -12.46
CA THR A 518 29.72 -6.76 -11.09
C THR A 518 28.55 -6.40 -10.18
N ASP A 519 28.65 -6.67 -8.88
CA ASP A 519 27.62 -6.25 -7.93
C ASP A 519 27.35 -4.73 -8.01
N THR A 520 28.39 -3.94 -8.22
CA THR A 520 28.30 -2.51 -8.42
C THR A 520 27.56 -2.18 -9.70
N GLY A 521 27.95 -2.76 -10.83
CA GLY A 521 27.32 -2.54 -12.12
C GLY A 521 25.82 -2.90 -12.12
N ILE A 522 25.48 -4.07 -11.56
CA ILE A 522 24.09 -4.54 -11.41
C ILE A 522 23.29 -3.55 -10.54
N THR A 523 23.86 -3.18 -9.39
CA THR A 523 23.16 -2.30 -8.42
C THR A 523 22.92 -0.92 -9.01
N VAL A 524 23.92 -0.32 -9.66
CA VAL A 524 23.80 0.99 -10.31
C VAL A 524 22.78 0.93 -11.45
N ALA A 525 22.82 -0.09 -12.29
CA ALA A 525 21.90 -0.24 -13.40
C ALA A 525 20.44 -0.41 -12.93
N GLU A 526 20.20 -1.27 -11.93
CA GLU A 526 18.86 -1.47 -11.35
C GLU A 526 18.32 -0.20 -10.70
N ALA A 527 19.18 0.55 -10.00
CA ALA A 527 18.78 1.82 -9.39
C ALA A 527 18.45 2.87 -10.45
N ILE A 528 19.19 2.93 -11.57
CA ILE A 528 18.88 3.84 -12.69
C ILE A 528 17.52 3.50 -13.29
N VAL A 529 17.27 2.23 -13.69
CA VAL A 529 15.98 1.87 -14.31
C VAL A 529 14.82 2.03 -13.34
N GLY A 530 14.97 1.68 -12.07
CA GLY A 530 13.94 1.87 -11.04
C GLY A 530 13.66 3.36 -10.80
N THR A 531 14.68 4.23 -10.79
CA THR A 531 14.50 5.67 -10.67
C THR A 531 13.76 6.25 -11.87
N VAL A 532 14.12 5.82 -13.08
CA VAL A 532 13.40 6.21 -14.31
C VAL A 532 11.92 5.82 -14.21
N GLU A 533 11.61 4.59 -13.82
CA GLU A 533 10.23 4.15 -13.62
C GLU A 533 9.47 5.03 -12.62
N ALA A 534 10.07 5.31 -11.45
CA ALA A 534 9.45 6.12 -10.41
C ALA A 534 9.20 7.58 -10.85
N PHE A 535 10.13 8.17 -11.63
CA PHE A 535 9.97 9.53 -12.16
C PHE A 535 8.94 9.60 -13.29
N PHE A 536 8.97 8.64 -14.22
CA PHE A 536 8.04 8.61 -15.33
C PHE A 536 6.60 8.30 -14.90
N ALA A 537 6.41 7.55 -13.81
CA ALA A 537 5.10 7.39 -13.18
C ALA A 537 4.48 8.76 -12.79
N THR A 538 5.29 9.67 -12.23
CA THR A 538 4.83 11.04 -11.92
C THR A 538 4.62 11.87 -13.17
N ALA A 539 5.50 11.75 -14.16
CA ALA A 539 5.38 12.47 -15.42
C ALA A 539 4.09 12.12 -16.17
N PHE A 540 3.64 10.87 -16.07
CA PHE A 540 2.37 10.41 -16.62
C PHE A 540 1.17 11.22 -16.09
N GLU A 541 1.13 11.52 -14.80
CA GLU A 541 0.06 12.34 -14.20
C GLU A 541 0.08 13.80 -14.67
N LEU A 542 1.19 14.26 -15.22
CA LEU A 542 1.40 15.63 -15.68
C LEU A 542 1.24 15.77 -17.20
N ASP A 543 0.54 14.85 -17.87
CA ASP A 543 0.33 14.83 -19.32
C ASP A 543 1.63 14.89 -20.15
N ALA A 544 2.72 14.35 -19.62
CA ALA A 544 3.95 14.19 -20.39
C ALA A 544 3.85 13.01 -21.36
N PHE A 545 4.45 13.14 -22.53
CA PHE A 545 4.48 12.09 -23.56
C PHE A 545 5.85 11.97 -24.20
N ALA A 546 6.18 10.75 -24.64
CA ALA A 546 7.42 10.48 -25.34
C ALA A 546 7.38 11.06 -26.77
N HIS A 547 8.54 11.55 -27.23
CA HIS A 547 8.80 11.91 -28.62
C HIS A 547 10.03 11.17 -29.20
N VAL A 548 10.69 10.38 -28.37
CA VAL A 548 11.80 9.50 -28.69
C VAL A 548 11.51 8.12 -28.11
N GLU A 549 11.74 7.07 -28.90
CA GLU A 549 11.36 5.70 -28.51
C GLU A 549 12.44 5.00 -27.67
N ARG A 550 13.69 5.48 -27.71
CA ARG A 550 14.80 4.78 -27.05
C ARG A 550 15.84 5.73 -26.50
N PHE A 551 16.38 5.39 -25.31
CA PHE A 551 17.54 6.02 -24.70
C PHE A 551 18.45 4.95 -24.09
N ASP A 552 19.76 5.01 -24.36
CA ASP A 552 20.75 4.06 -23.86
C ASP A 552 21.64 4.69 -22.79
N VAL A 553 21.90 3.95 -21.71
CA VAL A 553 22.84 4.34 -20.65
C VAL A 553 23.92 3.30 -20.54
N ASN A 554 25.19 3.70 -20.53
CA ASN A 554 26.31 2.81 -20.28
C ASN A 554 26.88 3.07 -18.90
N VAL A 555 26.93 2.07 -18.04
CA VAL A 555 27.62 2.10 -16.75
C VAL A 555 28.97 1.42 -16.92
N VAL A 556 30.05 2.15 -16.74
CA VAL A 556 31.41 1.67 -17.00
C VAL A 556 32.28 1.89 -15.75
N ASP A 557 32.91 0.84 -15.26
CA ASP A 557 33.93 0.94 -14.23
C ASP A 557 35.15 1.65 -14.78
N ALA A 558 35.64 2.69 -14.08
CA ALA A 558 36.73 3.52 -14.55
C ALA A 558 37.74 3.83 -13.42
N ASN A 559 38.99 3.96 -13.77
CA ASN A 559 40.02 4.36 -12.84
C ASN A 559 39.97 5.87 -12.58
N ILE A 560 38.91 6.32 -11.90
CA ILE A 560 38.62 7.70 -11.53
C ILE A 560 38.35 7.79 -10.02
N THR A 561 38.47 9.00 -9.47
CA THR A 561 38.25 9.25 -8.03
C THR A 561 36.86 9.74 -7.71
N ARG A 562 36.13 10.23 -8.72
CA ARG A 562 34.75 10.75 -8.58
C ARG A 562 33.90 10.23 -9.72
N LEU A 563 32.66 10.00 -9.44
CA LEU A 563 31.63 9.66 -10.40
C LEU A 563 31.47 10.77 -11.45
N GLU A 564 31.33 10.38 -12.72
CA GLU A 564 31.15 11.30 -13.84
C GLU A 564 29.99 10.83 -14.73
N VAL A 565 29.13 11.77 -15.12
CA VAL A 565 28.06 11.54 -16.10
C VAL A 565 28.37 12.34 -17.35
N THR A 566 28.36 11.69 -18.52
CA THR A 566 28.53 12.34 -19.82
C THR A 566 27.37 11.99 -20.73
N VAL A 567 26.95 12.92 -21.58
CA VAL A 567 25.74 12.81 -22.40
C VAL A 567 26.06 13.10 -23.86
N ASP A 568 25.56 12.23 -24.75
CA ASP A 568 25.53 12.41 -26.20
C ASP A 568 24.05 12.41 -26.64
N ILE A 569 23.46 13.61 -26.70
CA ILE A 569 22.04 13.79 -27.04
C ILE A 569 21.77 13.40 -28.50
N ASP A 570 22.71 13.63 -29.41
CA ASP A 570 22.52 13.27 -30.82
C ASP A 570 22.37 11.75 -31.02
N ARG A 571 22.98 10.98 -30.12
CA ARG A 571 22.88 9.51 -30.11
C ARG A 571 21.91 8.96 -29.09
N MET A 572 21.19 9.82 -28.36
CA MET A 572 20.32 9.44 -27.26
C MET A 572 21.01 8.51 -26.26
N ARG A 573 22.18 8.90 -25.79
CA ARG A 573 23.02 8.08 -24.93
C ARG A 573 23.62 8.89 -23.78
N ALA A 574 23.67 8.27 -22.59
CA ALA A 574 24.46 8.74 -21.46
C ALA A 574 25.52 7.68 -21.08
N THR A 575 26.64 8.12 -20.50
CA THR A 575 27.65 7.23 -19.92
C THR A 575 27.92 7.64 -18.50
N VAL A 576 27.73 6.71 -17.58
CA VAL A 576 28.05 6.83 -16.15
C VAL A 576 29.38 6.13 -15.94
N ARG A 577 30.42 6.90 -15.64
CA ARG A 577 31.74 6.38 -15.28
C ARG A 577 31.80 6.24 -13.77
N TRP A 578 31.90 5.00 -13.31
CA TRP A 578 31.91 4.65 -11.90
C TRP A 578 33.31 4.40 -11.36
N PRO A 579 33.67 4.90 -10.15
CA PRO A 579 34.98 4.63 -9.56
C PRO A 579 35.17 3.12 -9.31
N ASN A 580 36.23 2.53 -9.86
CA ASN A 580 36.50 1.12 -9.78
C ASN A 580 36.64 0.63 -8.31
N GLY A 581 35.98 -0.48 -7.98
CA GLY A 581 36.03 -1.08 -6.64
C GLY A 581 35.27 -0.33 -5.54
N VAL A 582 34.49 0.68 -5.88
CA VAL A 582 33.67 1.44 -4.90
C VAL A 582 32.21 0.99 -4.98
N TYR A 583 31.66 0.56 -3.84
CA TYR A 583 30.24 0.16 -3.78
C TYR A 583 29.31 1.35 -3.54
N PRO A 584 28.16 1.49 -4.24
CA PRO A 584 27.27 2.65 -4.17
C PRO A 584 26.73 2.98 -2.77
N GLY A 585 26.52 1.96 -1.93
CA GLY A 585 26.06 2.11 -0.55
C GLY A 585 27.14 2.58 0.43
N SER A 586 28.39 2.78 -0.02
CA SER A 586 29.47 3.24 0.86
C SER A 586 29.27 4.71 1.25
N PRO A 587 29.41 5.08 2.56
CA PRO A 587 29.13 6.43 3.03
C PRO A 587 29.78 7.57 2.22
N PRO A 588 31.04 7.47 1.76
CA PRO A 588 31.66 8.57 1.00
C PRO A 588 31.05 8.89 -0.34
N VAL A 589 30.37 7.92 -0.99
CA VAL A 589 29.85 8.04 -2.35
C VAL A 589 28.32 7.97 -2.44
N TYR A 590 27.66 7.63 -1.35
CA TYR A 590 26.20 7.44 -1.37
C TYR A 590 25.44 8.72 -1.78
N GLY A 591 25.86 9.87 -1.29
CA GLY A 591 25.27 11.15 -1.69
C GLY A 591 25.48 11.47 -3.17
N ASP A 592 26.68 11.21 -3.70
CA ASP A 592 26.99 11.40 -5.13
C ASP A 592 26.20 10.40 -5.98
N PHE A 593 26.01 9.18 -5.50
CA PHE A 593 25.16 8.17 -6.15
C PHE A 593 23.70 8.64 -6.27
N LEU A 594 23.09 9.16 -5.21
CA LEU A 594 21.73 9.68 -5.27
C LEU A 594 21.61 10.87 -6.23
N ASN A 595 22.58 11.77 -6.22
CA ASN A 595 22.63 12.90 -7.16
C ASN A 595 22.76 12.43 -8.62
N MET A 596 23.56 11.40 -8.88
CA MET A 596 23.69 10.78 -10.20
C MET A 596 22.37 10.18 -10.68
N LEU A 597 21.63 9.47 -9.81
CA LEU A 597 20.32 8.90 -10.16
C LEU A 597 19.35 10.01 -10.60
N LEU A 598 19.31 11.12 -9.85
CA LEU A 598 18.49 12.28 -10.19
C LEU A 598 18.92 12.89 -11.53
N GLU A 599 20.23 13.10 -11.71
CA GLU A 599 20.80 13.69 -12.93
C GLU A 599 20.49 12.83 -14.16
N VAL A 600 20.72 11.51 -14.10
CA VAL A 600 20.45 10.59 -15.21
C VAL A 600 18.95 10.55 -15.53
N ALA A 601 18.07 10.50 -14.52
CA ALA A 601 16.63 10.54 -14.75
C ALA A 601 16.19 11.87 -15.41
N ALA A 602 16.74 12.99 -14.97
CA ALA A 602 16.48 14.30 -15.56
C ALA A 602 16.96 14.41 -17.02
N ILE A 603 18.12 13.85 -17.31
CA ILE A 603 18.68 13.78 -18.68
C ILE A 603 17.76 12.96 -19.57
N ILE A 604 17.39 11.73 -19.16
CA ILE A 604 16.53 10.87 -19.93
C ILE A 604 15.18 11.54 -20.17
N PHE A 605 14.55 12.08 -19.13
CA PHE A 605 13.27 12.77 -19.26
C PHE A 605 13.34 13.95 -20.21
N SER A 606 14.33 14.83 -20.05
CA SER A 606 14.51 16.03 -20.90
C SER A 606 14.79 15.69 -22.35
N ALA A 607 15.50 14.58 -22.60
CA ALA A 607 15.85 14.13 -23.96
C ALA A 607 14.67 13.41 -24.65
N THR A 608 13.81 12.73 -23.92
CA THR A 608 12.83 11.81 -24.50
C THR A 608 11.37 12.24 -24.36
N CYS A 609 11.04 13.11 -23.39
CA CYS A 609 9.68 13.52 -23.11
C CYS A 609 9.41 14.98 -23.44
N ARG A 610 8.13 15.25 -23.75
CA ARG A 610 7.57 16.60 -23.91
C ARG A 610 6.27 16.70 -23.14
N ALA A 611 5.92 17.92 -22.73
CA ALA A 611 4.65 18.24 -22.11
C ALA A 611 4.18 19.62 -22.60
N ARG A 612 2.88 19.89 -22.49
CA ARG A 612 2.32 21.22 -22.87
C ARG A 612 2.97 22.35 -22.07
N ASN A 613 3.22 22.11 -20.78
CA ASN A 613 3.94 23.02 -19.90
C ASN A 613 5.17 22.31 -19.32
N PHE A 614 6.20 22.13 -20.14
CA PHE A 614 7.40 21.38 -19.77
C PHE A 614 8.12 21.97 -18.55
N GLU A 615 8.16 23.30 -18.42
CA GLU A 615 8.82 23.98 -17.29
C GLU A 615 8.12 23.68 -15.95
N GLU A 616 6.77 23.66 -15.94
CA GLU A 616 5.99 23.27 -14.76
C GLU A 616 6.23 21.81 -14.42
N VAL A 617 6.17 20.91 -15.41
CA VAL A 617 6.41 19.47 -15.23
C VAL A 617 7.81 19.23 -14.69
N ALA A 618 8.83 19.82 -15.30
CA ALA A 618 10.22 19.70 -14.87
C ALA A 618 10.43 20.26 -13.44
N THR A 619 9.77 21.38 -13.11
CA THR A 619 9.83 21.96 -11.75
C THR A 619 9.20 21.00 -10.72
N ARG A 620 8.05 20.45 -11.01
CA ARG A 620 7.38 19.48 -10.11
C ARG A 620 8.20 18.20 -9.96
N LEU A 621 8.80 17.68 -11.03
CA LEU A 621 9.59 16.45 -11.01
C LEU A 621 10.94 16.60 -10.29
N PHE A 622 11.66 17.70 -10.55
CA PHE A 622 13.09 17.78 -10.20
C PHE A 622 13.44 18.84 -9.17
N LYS A 623 12.56 19.83 -8.91
CA LYS A 623 12.83 20.91 -7.95
C LYS A 623 12.05 20.79 -6.65
N THR A 624 11.07 19.90 -6.57
CA THR A 624 10.33 19.63 -5.33
C THR A 624 11.04 18.58 -4.50
N ASP A 625 10.86 18.61 -3.19
CA ASP A 625 11.40 17.60 -2.26
C ASP A 625 10.98 16.16 -2.65
N ALA A 626 9.83 16.00 -3.33
CA ALA A 626 9.35 14.72 -3.81
C ALA A 626 10.30 13.99 -4.78
N ALA A 627 11.11 14.71 -5.56
CA ALA A 627 12.10 14.11 -6.44
C ALA A 627 13.20 13.40 -5.66
N MET A 628 13.78 14.07 -4.68
CA MET A 628 14.83 13.47 -3.83
C MET A 628 14.29 12.33 -2.98
N ASP A 629 13.01 12.38 -2.56
CA ASP A 629 12.39 11.31 -1.82
C ASP A 629 12.32 10.00 -2.61
N ARG A 630 11.93 10.08 -3.88
CA ARG A 630 11.88 8.94 -4.80
C ARG A 630 13.27 8.40 -5.09
N VAL A 631 14.23 9.28 -5.37
CA VAL A 631 15.62 8.91 -5.57
C VAL A 631 16.18 8.21 -4.33
N ALA A 632 15.90 8.73 -3.14
CA ALA A 632 16.38 8.14 -1.90
C ALA A 632 15.77 6.75 -1.66
N MET A 633 14.47 6.59 -1.94
CA MET A 633 13.81 5.29 -1.82
C MET A 633 14.40 4.24 -2.76
N ILE A 634 14.51 4.56 -4.04
CA ILE A 634 15.07 3.61 -5.03
C ILE A 634 16.57 3.43 -4.79
N GLY A 635 17.30 4.50 -4.48
CA GLY A 635 18.74 4.47 -4.20
C GLY A 635 19.08 3.67 -2.94
N SER A 636 18.16 3.54 -1.98
CA SER A 636 18.34 2.67 -0.81
C SER A 636 18.50 1.19 -1.20
N LEU A 637 18.13 0.81 -2.43
CA LEU A 637 18.33 -0.54 -2.97
C LEU A 637 19.79 -1.01 -2.83
N CYS A 638 20.78 -0.13 -3.00
CA CYS A 638 22.19 -0.51 -2.85
C CYS A 638 22.51 -0.98 -1.42
N ILE A 639 22.00 -0.28 -0.40
CA ILE A 639 22.18 -0.65 1.02
C ILE A 639 21.39 -1.94 1.31
N SER A 640 20.16 -2.02 0.81
CA SER A 640 19.27 -3.16 0.98
C SER A 640 19.84 -4.44 0.36
N ARG A 641 20.36 -4.36 -0.86
CA ARG A 641 21.02 -5.50 -1.53
C ARG A 641 22.23 -5.98 -0.75
N GLN A 642 23.11 -5.07 -0.31
CA GLN A 642 24.27 -5.41 0.47
C GLN A 642 23.89 -6.12 1.78
N ARG A 643 22.82 -5.68 2.44
CA ARG A 643 22.34 -6.27 3.68
C ARG A 643 21.74 -7.66 3.48
N ILE A 644 20.89 -7.82 2.49
CA ILE A 644 20.19 -9.08 2.22
C ILE A 644 21.14 -10.12 1.60
N PHE A 645 21.97 -9.71 0.64
CA PHE A 645 22.80 -10.63 -0.16
C PHE A 645 24.29 -10.63 0.20
N GLY A 646 24.73 -9.69 1.02
CA GLY A 646 26.10 -9.66 1.56
C GLY A 646 27.17 -9.17 0.58
N GLY A 647 26.84 -8.36 -0.42
CA GLY A 647 27.80 -7.64 -1.29
C GLY A 647 28.65 -8.51 -2.25
N VAL A 648 28.42 -9.83 -2.28
CA VAL A 648 29.07 -10.76 -3.21
C VAL A 648 27.97 -11.65 -3.77
N SER A 649 27.89 -11.74 -5.11
CA SER A 649 26.99 -12.71 -5.74
C SER A 649 27.31 -14.13 -5.23
N ARG A 650 26.45 -14.63 -4.32
CA ARG A 650 26.61 -15.98 -3.76
C ARG A 650 26.46 -17.07 -4.81
N LEU A 651 25.91 -16.73 -5.98
CA LEU A 651 25.86 -17.64 -7.12
C LEU A 651 27.26 -18.02 -7.60
N SER A 652 28.24 -17.12 -7.47
CA SER A 652 29.64 -17.46 -7.71
C SER A 652 30.21 -18.44 -6.68
N SER A 653 29.65 -18.51 -5.47
CA SER A 653 30.06 -19.48 -4.44
C SER A 653 29.49 -20.89 -4.70
N TRP A 654 28.38 -21.01 -5.42
CA TRP A 654 27.82 -22.31 -5.82
C TRP A 654 28.71 -23.02 -6.83
N ASP A 655 29.49 -22.25 -7.61
CA ASP A 655 30.48 -22.76 -8.55
C ASP A 655 31.56 -23.65 -7.89
N LYS A 656 31.86 -23.38 -6.64
CA LYS A 656 32.93 -24.07 -5.88
C LYS A 656 32.48 -25.34 -5.19
N HIS A 657 31.18 -25.57 -5.05
CA HIS A 657 30.62 -26.61 -4.18
C HIS A 657 29.66 -27.58 -4.89
N SER A 658 29.41 -27.46 -6.20
CA SER A 658 28.51 -28.37 -6.91
C SER A 658 29.31 -29.60 -7.41
N PRO A 659 29.07 -30.80 -6.86
CA PRO A 659 29.83 -32.01 -7.20
C PRO A 659 29.37 -32.70 -8.49
N LYS A 660 28.19 -32.36 -9.02
CA LYS A 660 27.62 -32.95 -10.24
C LYS A 660 27.17 -31.88 -11.23
N ARG A 661 27.57 -32.05 -12.46
CA ARG A 661 27.14 -31.22 -13.59
C ARG A 661 26.25 -32.05 -14.51
N PHE A 662 25.11 -31.47 -14.88
CA PHE A 662 24.11 -32.06 -15.76
C PHE A 662 24.26 -31.46 -17.17
N GLU A 663 25.12 -32.01 -17.98
CA GLU A 663 25.25 -31.58 -19.37
C GLU A 663 24.03 -32.01 -20.21
N ALA A 664 23.58 -31.14 -21.13
CA ALA A 664 22.47 -31.47 -22.03
C ALA A 664 22.83 -32.68 -22.92
N LYS A 665 22.00 -33.74 -22.85
CA LYS A 665 22.22 -34.94 -23.66
C LYS A 665 21.85 -34.66 -25.13
N PRO A 666 22.57 -35.30 -26.12
CA PRO A 666 22.30 -35.07 -27.55
C PRO A 666 20.91 -35.48 -27.99
N ASP A 667 20.34 -36.48 -27.32
CA ASP A 667 19.04 -37.09 -27.60
C ASP A 667 17.91 -36.55 -26.68
N ARG A 668 18.14 -35.39 -26.06
CA ARG A 668 17.18 -34.75 -25.17
C ARG A 668 15.83 -34.53 -25.85
N PRO A 669 14.71 -34.60 -25.10
CA PRO A 669 13.39 -34.35 -25.62
C PRO A 669 13.24 -32.90 -26.10
N HIS A 670 12.57 -32.71 -27.23
CA HIS A 670 12.10 -31.42 -27.67
C HIS A 670 10.73 -31.19 -27.05
N VAL A 671 10.64 -30.19 -26.19
CA VAL A 671 9.37 -29.71 -25.58
C VAL A 671 8.75 -28.69 -26.55
N GLU A 672 7.58 -28.98 -27.04
CA GLU A 672 6.86 -28.13 -27.98
C GLU A 672 5.73 -27.38 -27.27
N ARG A 673 5.66 -26.08 -27.48
CA ARG A 673 4.56 -25.27 -27.01
C ARG A 673 3.34 -25.51 -27.88
N GLU A 674 2.25 -26.08 -27.32
CA GLU A 674 0.99 -26.09 -28.05
C GLU A 674 0.53 -24.65 -28.27
N PRO A 675 0.16 -24.27 -29.51
CA PRO A 675 -0.29 -22.92 -29.81
C PRO A 675 -1.57 -22.65 -28.97
N GLN A 676 -1.52 -21.63 -28.15
CA GLN A 676 -2.73 -21.18 -27.44
C GLN A 676 -3.79 -20.75 -28.47
N PRO A 677 -5.09 -21.10 -28.25
CA PRO A 677 -6.16 -20.64 -29.11
C PRO A 677 -6.16 -19.10 -29.13
N THR A 678 -6.13 -18.53 -30.30
CA THR A 678 -6.18 -17.08 -30.45
C THR A 678 -7.53 -16.55 -29.95
N LYS A 679 -7.59 -15.30 -29.49
CA LYS A 679 -8.87 -14.66 -29.06
C LYS A 679 -9.97 -14.78 -30.11
N ALA A 680 -9.64 -14.93 -31.39
CA ALA A 680 -10.57 -15.16 -32.50
C ALA A 680 -11.20 -16.58 -32.44
N ASP A 681 -10.45 -17.60 -32.03
CA ASP A 681 -10.95 -18.99 -31.93
C ASP A 681 -11.88 -19.17 -30.73
N THR A 682 -11.70 -18.41 -29.67
CA THR A 682 -12.54 -18.44 -28.46
C THR A 682 -13.90 -17.77 -28.72
N GLN A 683 -13.93 -16.70 -29.53
CA GLN A 683 -15.20 -16.05 -29.95
C GLN A 683 -16.04 -16.92 -30.89
N ALA A 684 -15.42 -17.78 -31.70
CA ALA A 684 -16.12 -18.65 -32.63
C ALA A 684 -16.84 -19.83 -31.97
N LYS A 685 -16.44 -20.22 -30.73
CA LYS A 685 -17.01 -21.38 -30.02
C LYS A 685 -18.08 -21.04 -28.97
N GLY A 686 -18.37 -19.75 -28.75
CA GLY A 686 -19.47 -19.33 -27.85
C GLY A 686 -19.34 -19.76 -26.38
N GLU A 687 -18.17 -20.25 -25.95
CA GLU A 687 -17.89 -20.59 -24.57
C GLU A 687 -17.26 -19.39 -23.86
N VAL A 688 -18.05 -18.78 -23.00
CA VAL A 688 -17.54 -17.80 -22.04
C VAL A 688 -16.73 -18.60 -21.00
N HIS A 689 -15.44 -18.78 -21.28
CA HIS A 689 -14.52 -19.12 -20.19
C HIS A 689 -14.32 -17.84 -19.36
N GLU A 690 -14.75 -17.88 -18.11
CA GLU A 690 -14.28 -16.94 -17.09
C GLU A 690 -12.75 -16.90 -17.20
N GLU A 691 -12.20 -15.70 -17.42
CA GLU A 691 -10.77 -15.47 -17.34
C GLU A 691 -10.29 -16.02 -16.00
N THR A 692 -9.45 -17.04 -16.03
CA THR A 692 -8.68 -17.44 -14.85
C THR A 692 -7.73 -16.30 -14.54
N GLU A 693 -8.24 -15.34 -13.78
CA GLU A 693 -7.42 -14.32 -13.16
C GLU A 693 -6.39 -15.03 -12.28
N PHE A 694 -5.11 -14.73 -12.49
CA PHE A 694 -4.09 -15.05 -11.50
C PHE A 694 -4.62 -14.62 -10.13
N PRO A 695 -4.43 -15.39 -9.04
CA PRO A 695 -4.94 -15.04 -7.74
C PRO A 695 -4.43 -13.64 -7.39
N LYS A 696 -5.32 -12.67 -7.47
CA LYS A 696 -5.06 -11.33 -6.97
C LYS A 696 -4.78 -11.51 -5.48
N LEU A 697 -3.72 -10.94 -4.99
CA LEU A 697 -3.37 -10.86 -3.56
C LEU A 697 -4.53 -10.31 -2.67
N THR A 698 -5.64 -9.93 -3.29
CA THR A 698 -6.88 -9.43 -2.66
C THR A 698 -7.79 -10.51 -2.11
N ASP A 699 -7.59 -11.80 -2.41
CA ASP A 699 -8.48 -12.85 -1.88
C ASP A 699 -8.23 -13.19 -0.39
N HIS A 700 -7.15 -12.68 0.22
CA HIS A 700 -6.99 -12.81 1.67
C HIS A 700 -8.04 -12.03 2.48
N ARG A 701 -8.64 -10.95 1.94
CA ARG A 701 -9.75 -10.25 2.61
C ARG A 701 -11.10 -10.97 2.48
N ARG A 702 -11.31 -11.77 1.43
CA ARG A 702 -12.59 -12.49 1.22
C ARG A 702 -12.70 -13.83 1.96
N SER A 703 -11.58 -14.46 2.31
CA SER A 703 -11.62 -15.72 3.08
C SER A 703 -11.81 -15.47 4.58
N GLU A 704 -11.45 -14.30 5.11
CA GLU A 704 -11.77 -13.89 6.48
C GLU A 704 -13.22 -13.39 6.64
N GLU A 705 -13.88 -12.93 5.56
CA GLU A 705 -15.30 -12.57 5.57
C GLU A 705 -16.28 -13.77 5.54
N ARG A 706 -15.81 -15.01 5.50
CA ARG A 706 -16.65 -16.22 5.51
C ARG A 706 -16.38 -17.18 6.68
N ARG A 707 -15.67 -16.73 7.72
CA ARG A 707 -15.59 -17.46 8.99
C ARG A 707 -16.01 -16.61 10.15
#